data_70596f37ddeb9fce7a71901c42db54e5
#
_entry.id   70596f37ddeb9fce7a71901c42db54e5
#
_cell.length_a   1.000
_cell.length_b   1.000
_cell.length_c   1.000
_cell.angle_alpha   90.00
_cell.angle_beta   90.00
_cell.angle_gamma   90.00
#
_symmetry.space_group_name_H-M   'P 1'
#
loop_
_entity.id
_entity.type
_entity.pdbx_description
1 polymer ?
#
loop_
_entity_poly.entity_id
_entity_poly.type
_entity_poly.pdbx_seq_one_letter_code
_entity_poly.pdbx_strand_id
1 'polypeptide(L)'
;MKKILIGFVLAVSGAGWALDGAAVRPCAMERLPPGSVRPQGWLLKQMEMQRDGLTGHAEELYEDIGKSDWITRGTRGGQFAWERGPYYAKGLLSLAFALDDAKLKARAKKWVDAYIASQRENGDFGPKNRNWWANMIVLWTLRDWCEATGDPRVVPFLERYFAFQRAAFDKGDSLSKDSCWAIARGGDEIDVLVWLCRKTGKREWADLARRVAGMSADWTSFYHKGGASDPGYRVHIVNYMQGLKLPALKWLLGGGEEDRTAVRAALDPSGWAMKKCGRPDCAVNGTEPLTSRSSTEGTELCATAEHILSAQVALEALGDTQFADDLEMAAYNTLPATLGGDGRGLRYYCLLNQPACIDEELKFACNGRGMLSTVAGPHAGYGCCRSNFHFAWPKVAESMWMKREGGLAAVVYGDCTVKTPLATVRETGGYPFSDGVRLEIVETAGGEWPLFVRIPGWCKAASVKVNGRARTPDAPQRPGTFVRLAREWKKGDVVELSFPSKPVVSHWENDSLAVIRGPLLYALKIDAKETRRTAADWPILKRDASGVVRDVELGMPMRLMEPTTPWNYALVADAAGRPSFTCVGEGMDRRLAVKAVRTSSGGWGLMRRDAPGRAVDPPRSPVPAVEVNEKAETIELVPIALTQLRITFFPWTK
;
A
#
# COMPACT_ATOMS: atom_id res chain seq x y z
N MET A 1 18.83 -66.35 -16.62
CA MET A 1 19.17 -64.94 -16.82
C MET A 1 18.05 -64.08 -16.29
N LYS A 2 18.16 -63.61 -15.03
CA LYS A 2 17.20 -62.72 -14.37
C LYS A 2 17.60 -61.27 -14.65
N LYS A 3 16.74 -60.51 -15.32
CA LYS A 3 16.87 -59.06 -15.48
C LYS A 3 16.37 -58.38 -14.18
N ILE A 4 17.29 -57.69 -13.51
CA ILE A 4 17.00 -56.82 -12.37
C ILE A 4 16.57 -55.47 -12.92
N LEU A 5 15.32 -55.10 -12.69
CA LEU A 5 14.82 -53.75 -12.93
C LEU A 5 15.13 -52.91 -11.69
N ILE A 6 16.06 -51.96 -11.81
CA ILE A 6 16.33 -50.97 -10.76
C ILE A 6 15.35 -49.81 -11.01
N GLY A 7 14.31 -49.75 -10.19
CA GLY A 7 13.40 -48.61 -10.13
C GLY A 7 14.06 -47.48 -9.33
N PHE A 8 14.38 -46.36 -10.00
CA PHE A 8 14.74 -45.12 -9.33
C PHE A 8 13.47 -44.49 -8.78
N VAL A 9 13.25 -44.66 -7.47
CA VAL A 9 12.28 -43.87 -6.72
C VAL A 9 12.95 -42.52 -6.43
N LEU A 10 12.55 -41.48 -7.16
CA LEU A 10 12.84 -40.09 -6.80
C LEU A 10 12.03 -39.79 -5.53
N ALA A 11 12.66 -39.93 -4.38
CA ALA A 11 12.17 -39.38 -3.13
C ALA A 11 12.31 -37.86 -3.23
N VAL A 12 11.18 -37.19 -3.49
CA VAL A 12 11.04 -35.74 -3.23
C VAL A 12 11.03 -35.61 -1.71
N SER A 13 12.22 -35.47 -1.12
CA SER A 13 12.36 -35.09 0.27
C SER A 13 11.84 -33.65 0.41
N GLY A 14 10.59 -33.52 0.90
CA GLY A 14 10.11 -32.30 1.51
C GLY A 14 11.00 -32.00 2.72
N ALA A 15 12.09 -31.29 2.50
CA ALA A 15 12.92 -30.75 3.56
C ALA A 15 12.09 -29.68 4.29
N GLY A 16 11.41 -30.10 5.34
CA GLY A 16 10.99 -29.22 6.41
C GLY A 16 12.27 -28.54 6.92
N TRP A 17 12.42 -27.27 6.63
CA TRP A 17 13.52 -26.45 7.14
C TRP A 17 13.35 -26.34 8.64
N ALA A 18 13.88 -27.29 9.40
CA ALA A 18 14.14 -27.10 10.81
C ALA A 18 15.07 -25.90 10.94
N LEU A 19 14.89 -25.09 11.99
CA LEU A 19 15.79 -23.98 12.34
C LEU A 19 17.11 -24.58 12.84
N ASP A 20 17.97 -25.09 11.96
CA ASP A 20 19.27 -25.70 12.29
C ASP A 20 20.15 -24.69 13.03
N GLY A 21 19.85 -24.45 14.32
CA GLY A 21 20.56 -23.53 15.21
C GLY A 21 20.31 -22.04 14.95
N ALA A 22 19.71 -21.62 13.82
CA ALA A 22 19.43 -20.23 13.54
C ALA A 22 18.25 -19.70 14.39
N ALA A 23 18.35 -18.47 14.90
CA ALA A 23 17.29 -17.87 15.70
C ALA A 23 16.05 -17.49 14.88
N VAL A 24 16.22 -17.21 13.60
CA VAL A 24 15.19 -16.86 12.61
C VAL A 24 15.49 -17.50 11.26
N ARG A 25 14.47 -17.83 10.47
CA ARG A 25 14.64 -18.30 9.09
C ARG A 25 15.26 -17.19 8.22
N PRO A 26 16.05 -17.55 7.18
CA PRO A 26 16.48 -16.57 6.20
C PRO A 26 15.28 -15.94 5.50
N CYS A 27 15.38 -14.66 5.15
CA CYS A 27 14.42 -14.03 4.26
C CYS A 27 14.57 -14.56 2.83
N ALA A 28 13.47 -14.63 2.10
CA ALA A 28 13.50 -14.94 0.67
C ALA A 28 14.14 -13.80 -0.16
N MET A 29 13.98 -12.57 0.31
CA MET A 29 14.63 -11.36 -0.22
C MET A 29 15.00 -10.43 0.92
N GLU A 30 15.87 -9.45 0.66
CA GLU A 30 16.24 -8.43 1.65
C GLU A 30 15.98 -7.04 1.10
N ARG A 31 15.41 -6.18 1.93
CA ARG A 31 15.24 -4.76 1.59
C ARG A 31 16.59 -4.08 1.38
N LEU A 32 16.64 -3.18 0.40
CA LEU A 32 17.76 -2.27 0.25
C LEU A 32 17.64 -1.14 1.28
N PRO A 33 18.77 -0.53 1.74
CA PRO A 33 18.73 0.65 2.59
C PRO A 33 17.90 1.77 1.99
N PRO A 34 17.13 2.56 2.79
CA PRO A 34 16.38 3.70 2.29
C PRO A 34 17.28 4.65 1.48
N GLY A 35 16.78 5.07 0.31
CA GLY A 35 17.53 5.91 -0.62
C GLY A 35 18.43 5.16 -1.62
N SER A 36 18.51 3.82 -1.56
CA SER A 36 19.18 3.02 -2.59
C SER A 36 18.43 3.09 -3.93
N VAL A 37 17.12 3.19 -3.89
CA VAL A 37 16.24 3.37 -5.06
C VAL A 37 15.86 4.84 -5.17
N ARG A 38 16.14 5.44 -6.33
CA ARG A 38 15.81 6.82 -6.69
C ARG A 38 14.70 6.80 -7.72
N PRO A 39 13.46 7.12 -7.36
CA PRO A 39 12.36 7.15 -8.31
C PRO A 39 12.59 8.18 -9.40
N GLN A 40 12.02 7.93 -10.57
CA GLN A 40 12.02 8.83 -11.74
C GLN A 40 10.59 8.91 -12.32
N GLY A 41 10.41 9.72 -13.35
CA GLY A 41 9.15 9.80 -14.07
C GLY A 41 7.94 10.13 -13.19
N TRP A 42 6.86 9.38 -13.35
CA TRP A 42 5.60 9.62 -12.67
C TRP A 42 5.70 9.45 -11.14
N LEU A 43 6.42 8.43 -10.67
CA LEU A 43 6.57 8.16 -9.24
C LEU A 43 7.37 9.27 -8.53
N LEU A 44 8.45 9.77 -9.17
CA LEU A 44 9.17 10.93 -8.65
C LEU A 44 8.24 12.12 -8.49
N LYS A 45 7.41 12.39 -9.49
CA LYS A 45 6.47 13.51 -9.45
C LYS A 45 5.45 13.38 -8.29
N GLN A 46 4.96 12.16 -7.99
CA GLN A 46 4.10 11.93 -6.82
C GLN A 46 4.82 12.30 -5.50
N MET A 47 6.08 11.93 -5.36
CA MET A 47 6.87 12.23 -4.16
C MET A 47 7.25 13.70 -4.05
N GLU A 48 7.53 14.36 -5.17
CA GLU A 48 7.77 15.81 -5.20
C GLU A 48 6.51 16.59 -4.78
N MET A 49 5.35 16.23 -5.33
CA MET A 49 4.08 16.82 -4.90
C MET A 49 3.82 16.58 -3.40
N GLN A 50 4.18 15.41 -2.87
CA GLN A 50 4.07 15.12 -1.45
C GLN A 50 5.04 15.97 -0.61
N ARG A 51 6.29 16.17 -1.08
CA ARG A 51 7.29 17.06 -0.46
C ARG A 51 6.80 18.51 -0.41
N ASP A 52 6.26 18.98 -1.54
CA ASP A 52 5.82 20.38 -1.70
C ASP A 52 4.38 20.61 -1.17
N GLY A 53 3.72 19.53 -0.76
CA GLY A 53 2.38 19.49 -0.21
C GLY A 53 2.35 19.05 1.26
N LEU A 54 1.47 18.09 1.54
CA LEU A 54 1.11 17.71 2.91
C LEU A 54 2.30 17.25 3.77
N THR A 55 3.26 16.48 3.24
CA THR A 55 4.39 16.03 4.05
C THR A 55 5.34 17.16 4.40
N GLY A 56 5.65 18.03 3.42
CA GLY A 56 6.54 19.16 3.64
C GLY A 56 6.01 20.19 4.64
N HIS A 57 4.69 20.29 4.77
CA HIS A 57 4.01 21.28 5.60
C HIS A 57 3.24 20.71 6.80
N ALA A 58 3.34 19.38 7.07
CA ALA A 58 2.54 18.76 8.13
C ALA A 58 2.80 19.33 9.54
N GLU A 59 4.04 19.72 9.86
CA GLU A 59 4.37 20.36 11.16
C GLU A 59 3.75 21.75 11.30
N GLU A 60 3.45 22.42 10.19
CA GLU A 60 2.79 23.74 10.15
C GLU A 60 1.27 23.62 10.12
N LEU A 61 0.75 22.60 9.42
CA LEU A 61 -0.68 22.35 9.26
C LEU A 61 -1.32 21.75 10.51
N TYR A 62 -0.58 20.85 11.20
CA TYR A 62 -1.14 20.01 12.26
C TYR A 62 -0.40 20.23 13.58
N GLU A 63 -1.09 20.86 14.52
CA GLU A 63 -0.49 21.20 15.83
C GLU A 63 -0.05 19.95 16.60
N ASP A 64 -0.79 18.84 16.51
CA ASP A 64 -0.47 17.56 17.12
C ASP A 64 0.79 16.87 16.52
N ILE A 65 1.24 17.34 15.35
CA ILE A 65 2.54 16.99 14.78
C ILE A 65 3.60 18.04 15.14
N GLY A 66 3.39 19.31 14.81
CA GLY A 66 4.39 20.37 15.00
C GLY A 66 4.73 20.65 16.45
N LYS A 67 3.78 20.40 17.37
CA LYS A 67 3.96 20.53 18.83
C LYS A 67 3.88 19.21 19.57
N SER A 68 4.19 18.09 18.89
CA SER A 68 4.15 16.76 19.45
C SER A 68 5.04 16.64 20.71
N ASP A 69 4.54 15.94 21.74
CA ASP A 69 5.30 15.65 22.96
C ASP A 69 6.54 14.81 22.69
N TRP A 70 6.59 14.09 21.57
CA TRP A 70 7.72 13.31 21.13
C TRP A 70 8.96 14.14 20.79
N ILE A 71 8.78 15.39 20.32
CA ILE A 71 9.87 16.31 19.96
C ILE A 71 10.02 17.47 20.95
N THR A 72 8.92 17.90 21.59
CA THR A 72 8.95 19.03 22.53
C THR A 72 9.26 18.60 23.95
N ARG A 73 9.19 17.29 24.25
CA ARG A 73 9.21 16.74 25.62
C ARG A 73 8.10 17.34 26.50
N GLY A 74 7.01 17.74 25.86
CA GLY A 74 5.84 18.31 26.51
C GLY A 74 5.06 17.27 27.31
N THR A 75 4.00 17.73 27.93
CA THR A 75 3.08 16.93 28.76
C THR A 75 1.64 17.14 28.36
N ARG A 76 1.39 17.49 27.11
CA ARG A 76 0.03 17.76 26.60
C ARG A 76 -0.83 16.50 26.61
N GLY A 77 -0.22 15.32 26.36
CA GLY A 77 -0.93 14.06 26.32
C GLY A 77 -1.85 13.90 25.12
N GLY A 78 -2.76 12.93 25.17
CA GLY A 78 -3.70 12.66 24.08
C GLY A 78 -3.00 12.45 22.73
N GLN A 79 -3.48 13.11 21.68
CA GLN A 79 -2.94 12.98 20.33
C GLN A 79 -1.50 13.49 20.17
N PHE A 80 -1.08 14.45 21.02
CA PHE A 80 0.30 14.97 21.01
C PHE A 80 1.33 13.94 21.48
N ALA A 81 0.93 13.02 22.35
CA ALA A 81 1.78 11.97 22.92
C ALA A 81 1.58 10.60 22.26
N TRP A 82 0.67 10.48 21.27
CA TRP A 82 0.31 9.21 20.68
C TRP A 82 0.92 9.03 19.27
N GLU A 83 0.21 8.35 18.37
CA GLU A 83 0.73 7.84 17.09
C GLU A 83 1.01 8.90 16.01
N ARG A 84 0.40 10.10 16.08
CA ARG A 84 0.39 11.05 14.96
C ARG A 84 1.77 11.58 14.61
N GLY A 85 2.53 12.04 15.59
CA GLY A 85 3.92 12.46 15.41
C GLY A 85 4.82 11.33 14.91
N PRO A 86 4.84 10.15 15.55
CA PRO A 86 5.56 8.98 15.08
C PRO A 86 5.25 8.54 13.65
N TYR A 87 3.98 8.49 13.25
CA TYR A 87 3.59 8.19 11.88
C TYR A 87 4.16 9.18 10.86
N TYR A 88 4.00 10.47 11.16
CA TYR A 88 4.58 11.52 10.30
C TYR A 88 6.10 11.37 10.16
N ALA A 89 6.80 11.19 11.27
CA ALA A 89 8.27 11.07 11.27
C ALA A 89 8.76 9.86 10.47
N LYS A 90 8.07 8.72 10.55
CA LYS A 90 8.32 7.52 9.73
C LYS A 90 8.23 7.84 8.23
N GLY A 91 7.17 8.54 7.82
CA GLY A 91 6.98 8.92 6.43
C GLY A 91 7.93 10.01 5.95
N LEU A 92 8.18 11.02 6.78
CA LEU A 92 9.14 12.09 6.51
C LEU A 92 10.54 11.53 6.22
N LEU A 93 11.02 10.61 7.05
CA LEU A 93 12.32 9.96 6.89
C LEU A 93 12.38 9.22 5.55
N SER A 94 11.42 8.36 5.27
CA SER A 94 11.39 7.58 4.04
C SER A 94 11.39 8.48 2.80
N LEU A 95 10.59 9.55 2.79
CA LEU A 95 10.53 10.51 1.69
C LEU A 95 11.85 11.29 1.54
N ALA A 96 12.46 11.70 2.64
CA ALA A 96 13.72 12.45 2.65
C ALA A 96 14.86 11.67 1.99
N PHE A 97 14.94 10.37 2.24
CA PHE A 97 15.95 9.50 1.62
C PHE A 97 15.59 9.11 0.19
N ALA A 98 14.32 8.86 -0.14
CA ALA A 98 13.89 8.55 -1.49
C ALA A 98 14.18 9.71 -2.46
N LEU A 99 13.95 10.96 -2.03
CA LEU A 99 14.22 12.18 -2.83
C LEU A 99 15.65 12.69 -2.69
N ASP A 100 16.45 12.21 -1.75
CA ASP A 100 17.76 12.77 -1.37
C ASP A 100 17.70 14.24 -0.93
N ASP A 101 16.57 14.63 -0.33
CA ASP A 101 16.33 16.03 0.04
C ASP A 101 17.01 16.38 1.37
N ALA A 102 17.97 17.30 1.32
CA ALA A 102 18.76 17.69 2.48
C ALA A 102 17.93 18.37 3.58
N LYS A 103 16.88 19.13 3.21
CA LYS A 103 16.02 19.82 4.18
C LYS A 103 15.15 18.83 4.92
N LEU A 104 14.54 17.88 4.19
CA LEU A 104 13.74 16.82 4.79
C LEU A 104 14.60 15.89 5.65
N LYS A 105 15.82 15.55 5.23
CA LYS A 105 16.78 14.76 6.04
C LYS A 105 17.13 15.47 7.34
N ALA A 106 17.39 16.77 7.31
CA ALA A 106 17.65 17.54 8.53
C ALA A 106 16.44 17.57 9.48
N ARG A 107 15.22 17.68 8.92
CA ARG A 107 13.97 17.59 9.69
C ARG A 107 13.77 16.19 10.28
N ALA A 108 13.96 15.13 9.50
CA ALA A 108 13.88 13.75 9.99
C ALA A 108 14.91 13.48 11.10
N LYS A 109 16.13 13.99 10.97
CA LYS A 109 17.18 13.90 12.00
C LYS A 109 16.73 14.53 13.32
N LYS A 110 16.02 15.67 13.28
CA LYS A 110 15.48 16.31 14.48
C LYS A 110 14.54 15.37 15.26
N TRP A 111 13.67 14.63 14.56
CA TRP A 111 12.79 13.65 15.17
C TRP A 111 13.57 12.47 15.76
N VAL A 112 14.54 11.93 15.03
CA VAL A 112 15.38 10.82 15.49
C VAL A 112 16.21 11.23 16.71
N ASP A 113 16.83 12.40 16.70
CA ASP A 113 17.61 12.91 17.83
C ASP A 113 16.73 13.11 19.09
N ALA A 114 15.49 13.57 18.90
CA ALA A 114 14.54 13.71 20.00
C ALA A 114 14.14 12.35 20.59
N TYR A 115 13.89 11.35 19.74
CA TYR A 115 13.60 9.99 20.20
C TYR A 115 14.75 9.40 21.01
N ILE A 116 15.97 9.44 20.48
CA ILE A 116 17.17 8.92 21.16
C ILE A 116 17.40 9.65 22.50
N ALA A 117 17.28 10.97 22.50
CA ALA A 117 17.49 11.79 23.70
C ALA A 117 16.37 11.64 24.76
N SER A 118 15.23 11.03 24.41
CA SER A 118 14.12 10.77 25.34
C SER A 118 14.32 9.49 26.16
N GLN A 119 15.32 8.66 25.84
CA GLN A 119 15.53 7.39 26.53
C GLN A 119 15.96 7.60 27.96
N ARG A 120 15.29 6.93 28.91
CA ARG A 120 15.53 6.95 30.35
C ARG A 120 16.57 5.90 30.71
N GLU A 121 17.10 5.99 31.95
CA GLU A 121 18.08 5.04 32.49
C GLU A 121 17.58 3.59 32.45
N ASN A 122 16.30 3.36 32.70
CA ASN A 122 15.68 2.03 32.62
C ASN A 122 15.49 1.49 31.22
N GLY A 123 15.78 2.25 30.15
CA GLY A 123 15.62 1.88 28.75
C GLY A 123 14.31 2.32 28.12
N ASP A 124 13.31 2.72 28.90
CA ASP A 124 12.04 3.27 28.37
C ASP A 124 12.29 4.63 27.69
N PHE A 125 11.40 5.05 26.75
CA PHE A 125 11.57 6.30 26.01
C PHE A 125 10.24 6.97 25.65
N GLY A 126 10.32 8.17 25.12
CA GLY A 126 9.17 8.94 24.65
C GLY A 126 8.38 9.63 25.77
N PRO A 127 7.13 10.03 25.52
CA PRO A 127 6.26 10.68 26.49
C PRO A 127 6.07 9.86 27.77
N LYS A 128 5.78 10.53 28.90
CA LYS A 128 5.69 9.85 30.21
C LYS A 128 4.59 8.78 30.27
N ASN A 129 3.49 9.00 29.57
CA ASN A 129 2.42 8.02 29.43
C ASN A 129 2.80 7.03 28.34
N ARG A 130 3.46 5.93 28.74
CA ARG A 130 3.87 4.88 27.81
C ARG A 130 2.70 4.34 27.01
N ASN A 131 2.93 4.17 25.72
CA ASN A 131 2.01 3.52 24.79
C ASN A 131 2.80 2.57 23.87
N TRP A 132 2.63 1.25 24.05
CA TRP A 132 3.36 0.26 23.26
C TRP A 132 3.17 0.46 21.77
N TRP A 133 1.94 0.77 21.33
CA TRP A 133 1.65 0.98 19.92
C TRP A 133 2.43 2.16 19.31
N ALA A 134 2.39 3.33 19.95
CA ALA A 134 3.10 4.49 19.43
C ALA A 134 4.62 4.28 19.41
N ASN A 135 5.16 3.53 20.41
CA ASN A 135 6.57 3.15 20.44
C ASN A 135 6.94 2.26 19.24
N MET A 136 6.10 1.29 18.83
CA MET A 136 6.35 0.42 17.68
C MET A 136 6.63 1.23 16.39
N ILE A 137 5.92 2.34 16.18
CA ILE A 137 6.13 3.22 15.02
C ILE A 137 7.50 3.90 15.08
N VAL A 138 7.91 4.35 16.26
CA VAL A 138 9.23 4.96 16.46
C VAL A 138 10.36 3.97 16.21
N LEU A 139 10.19 2.70 16.64
CA LEU A 139 11.18 1.64 16.39
C LEU A 139 11.45 1.44 14.90
N TRP A 140 10.40 1.48 14.05
CA TRP A 140 10.53 1.47 12.60
C TRP A 140 11.33 2.65 12.07
N THR A 141 11.03 3.84 12.54
CA THR A 141 11.75 5.07 12.16
C THR A 141 13.24 4.97 12.49
N LEU A 142 13.57 4.47 13.68
CA LEU A 142 14.95 4.31 14.12
C LEU A 142 15.69 3.23 13.31
N ARG A 143 15.04 2.09 13.01
CA ARG A 143 15.62 1.05 12.17
C ARG A 143 15.94 1.60 10.77
N ASP A 144 14.97 2.26 10.11
CA ASP A 144 15.17 2.80 8.77
C ASP A 144 16.24 3.90 8.76
N TRP A 145 16.32 4.73 9.81
CA TRP A 145 17.42 5.68 10.00
C TRP A 145 18.77 4.99 10.11
N CYS A 146 18.87 3.91 10.90
CA CYS A 146 20.09 3.13 11.04
C CYS A 146 20.55 2.53 9.71
N GLU A 147 19.63 1.94 8.94
CA GLU A 147 19.95 1.36 7.63
C GLU A 147 20.37 2.41 6.60
N ALA A 148 19.78 3.62 6.66
CA ALA A 148 20.09 4.70 5.74
C ALA A 148 21.42 5.44 6.07
N THR A 149 21.80 5.50 7.35
CA THR A 149 22.90 6.38 7.81
C THR A 149 24.04 5.66 8.51
N GLY A 150 23.82 4.45 9.00
CA GLY A 150 24.76 3.74 9.86
C GLY A 150 24.90 4.35 11.27
N ASP A 151 23.92 5.13 11.75
CA ASP A 151 23.99 5.82 13.06
C ASP A 151 24.23 4.82 14.21
N PRO A 152 25.40 4.86 14.87
CA PRO A 152 25.77 3.86 15.87
C PRO A 152 24.96 3.94 17.17
N ARG A 153 24.18 5.00 17.37
CA ARG A 153 23.37 5.20 18.58
C ARG A 153 22.13 4.31 18.59
N VAL A 154 21.65 3.90 17.39
CA VAL A 154 20.34 3.24 17.25
C VAL A 154 20.35 1.84 17.84
N VAL A 155 21.31 0.99 17.48
CA VAL A 155 21.34 -0.41 17.97
C VAL A 155 21.40 -0.46 19.49
N PRO A 156 22.31 0.26 20.20
CA PRO A 156 22.31 0.30 21.67
C PRO A 156 21.02 0.87 22.28
N PHE A 157 20.39 1.83 21.63
CA PHE A 157 19.09 2.36 22.07
C PHE A 157 18.01 1.28 22.02
N LEU A 158 17.88 0.56 20.90
CA LEU A 158 16.89 -0.51 20.73
C LEU A 158 17.13 -1.66 21.69
N GLU A 159 18.38 -2.08 21.90
CA GLU A 159 18.72 -3.13 22.85
C GLU A 159 18.30 -2.76 24.29
N ARG A 160 18.55 -1.54 24.73
CA ARG A 160 18.11 -1.08 26.04
C ARG A 160 16.57 -1.03 26.15
N TYR A 161 15.90 -0.55 25.10
CA TYR A 161 14.45 -0.52 25.10
C TYR A 161 13.84 -1.92 25.15
N PHE A 162 14.30 -2.86 24.33
CA PHE A 162 13.77 -4.21 24.35
C PHE A 162 14.11 -5.00 25.61
N ALA A 163 15.26 -4.72 26.24
CA ALA A 163 15.56 -5.25 27.56
C ALA A 163 14.57 -4.72 28.63
N PHE A 164 14.25 -3.41 28.59
CA PHE A 164 13.21 -2.82 29.43
C PHE A 164 11.84 -3.47 29.18
N GLN A 165 11.42 -3.62 27.92
CA GLN A 165 10.13 -4.21 27.57
C GLN A 165 10.04 -5.66 28.06
N ARG A 166 11.08 -6.47 27.86
CA ARG A 166 11.15 -7.85 28.37
C ARG A 166 10.97 -7.87 29.88
N ALA A 167 11.69 -7.02 30.62
CA ALA A 167 11.57 -6.94 32.07
C ALA A 167 10.17 -6.48 32.52
N ALA A 168 9.51 -5.60 31.76
CA ALA A 168 8.13 -5.21 32.02
C ALA A 168 7.17 -6.40 31.84
N PHE A 169 7.33 -7.16 30.76
CA PHE A 169 6.53 -8.36 30.51
C PHE A 169 6.79 -9.45 31.56
N ASP A 170 8.02 -9.61 32.05
CA ASP A 170 8.34 -10.55 33.14
C ASP A 170 7.66 -10.18 34.45
N LYS A 171 7.36 -8.90 34.65
CA LYS A 171 6.58 -8.38 35.80
C LYS A 171 5.06 -8.41 35.56
N GLY A 172 4.60 -9.08 34.49
CA GLY A 172 3.18 -9.25 34.20
C GLY A 172 2.55 -8.10 33.39
N ASP A 173 3.35 -7.24 32.74
CA ASP A 173 2.85 -6.32 31.73
C ASP A 173 2.55 -7.09 30.43
N SER A 174 1.77 -6.48 29.51
CA SER A 174 1.41 -7.09 28.24
C SER A 174 0.89 -6.05 27.26
N LEU A 175 0.84 -6.39 25.97
CA LEU A 175 0.25 -5.53 24.95
C LEU A 175 -1.21 -5.19 25.25
N SER A 176 -1.96 -6.10 25.87
CA SER A 176 -3.40 -5.93 26.18
C SER A 176 -3.69 -4.89 27.25
N LYS A 177 -2.70 -4.57 28.12
CA LYS A 177 -2.87 -3.55 29.15
C LYS A 177 -2.81 -2.13 28.61
N ASP A 178 -2.28 -1.96 27.41
CA ASP A 178 -2.11 -0.65 26.81
C ASP A 178 -3.29 -0.28 25.91
N SER A 179 -3.50 -1.04 24.83
CA SER A 179 -4.58 -0.80 23.89
C SER A 179 -4.81 -1.99 22.96
N CYS A 180 -6.01 -2.07 22.38
CA CYS A 180 -6.28 -3.04 21.32
C CYS A 180 -5.41 -2.82 20.06
N TRP A 181 -4.88 -1.60 19.87
CA TRP A 181 -3.99 -1.28 18.76
C TRP A 181 -2.66 -2.02 18.86
N ALA A 182 -2.04 -2.08 20.04
CA ALA A 182 -0.80 -2.81 20.25
C ALA A 182 -0.98 -4.32 19.96
N ILE A 183 -2.12 -4.90 20.38
CA ILE A 183 -2.45 -6.30 20.09
C ILE A 183 -2.62 -6.53 18.58
N ALA A 184 -3.38 -5.66 17.91
CA ALA A 184 -3.66 -5.79 16.48
C ALA A 184 -2.42 -5.61 15.60
N ARG A 185 -1.48 -4.77 16.02
CA ARG A 185 -0.37 -4.23 15.24
C ARG A 185 1.02 -4.71 15.68
N GLY A 186 1.09 -5.76 16.50
CA GLY A 186 2.37 -6.30 17.01
C GLY A 186 3.37 -6.71 15.92
N GLY A 187 2.91 -6.96 14.69
CA GLY A 187 3.78 -7.20 13.54
C GLY A 187 4.78 -6.08 13.26
N ASP A 188 4.43 -4.82 13.59
CA ASP A 188 5.34 -3.69 13.44
C ASP A 188 6.57 -3.80 14.37
N GLU A 189 6.36 -4.24 15.59
CA GLU A 189 7.46 -4.45 16.53
C GLU A 189 8.29 -5.69 16.19
N ILE A 190 7.61 -6.77 15.81
CA ILE A 190 8.27 -8.05 15.47
C ILE A 190 9.22 -7.88 14.31
N ASP A 191 8.89 -7.08 13.29
CA ASP A 191 9.78 -6.81 12.15
C ASP A 191 11.09 -6.15 12.61
N VAL A 192 11.02 -5.21 13.53
CA VAL A 192 12.20 -4.55 14.09
C VAL A 192 13.02 -5.51 14.97
N LEU A 193 12.38 -6.37 15.76
CA LEU A 193 13.06 -7.40 16.55
C LEU A 193 13.76 -8.45 15.69
N VAL A 194 13.13 -8.89 14.59
CA VAL A 194 13.74 -9.80 13.61
C VAL A 194 14.96 -9.15 12.96
N TRP A 195 14.83 -7.87 12.56
CA TRP A 195 15.95 -7.09 12.04
C TRP A 195 17.09 -6.96 13.07
N LEU A 196 16.77 -6.62 14.32
CA LEU A 196 17.77 -6.46 15.39
C LEU A 196 18.48 -7.78 15.69
N CYS A 197 17.76 -8.90 15.71
CA CYS A 197 18.34 -10.23 15.87
C CYS A 197 19.38 -10.52 14.78
N ARG A 198 19.07 -10.23 13.51
CA ARG A 198 20.00 -10.41 12.38
C ARG A 198 21.20 -9.47 12.48
N LYS A 199 20.96 -8.21 12.82
CA LYS A 199 21.98 -7.16 12.92
C LYS A 199 23.01 -7.43 14.01
N THR A 200 22.57 -8.03 15.13
CA THR A 200 23.41 -8.24 16.32
C THR A 200 23.84 -9.70 16.51
N GLY A 201 23.18 -10.65 15.87
CA GLY A 201 23.35 -12.08 16.11
C GLY A 201 22.76 -12.59 17.44
N LYS A 202 22.12 -11.73 18.23
CA LYS A 202 21.61 -12.08 19.57
C LYS A 202 20.23 -12.75 19.47
N ARG A 203 20.15 -14.03 19.84
CA ARG A 203 18.94 -14.85 19.81
C ARG A 203 17.81 -14.30 20.70
N GLU A 204 18.15 -13.64 21.79
CA GLU A 204 17.17 -13.08 22.74
C GLU A 204 16.13 -12.17 22.08
N TRP A 205 16.47 -11.48 20.99
CA TRP A 205 15.53 -10.63 20.25
C TRP A 205 14.51 -11.44 19.46
N ALA A 206 14.90 -12.59 18.91
CA ALA A 206 13.95 -13.51 18.29
C ALA A 206 13.02 -14.15 19.35
N ASP A 207 13.53 -14.45 20.55
CA ASP A 207 12.71 -15.01 21.63
C ASP A 207 11.69 -13.96 22.14
N LEU A 208 12.10 -12.69 22.26
CA LEU A 208 11.17 -11.60 22.56
C LEU A 208 10.13 -11.41 21.42
N ALA A 209 10.54 -11.50 20.16
CA ALA A 209 9.65 -11.43 19.01
C ALA A 209 8.56 -12.54 19.04
N ARG A 210 8.92 -13.78 19.41
CA ARG A 210 7.97 -14.88 19.62
C ARG A 210 6.99 -14.57 20.76
N ARG A 211 7.48 -13.97 21.85
CA ARG A 211 6.64 -13.55 22.98
C ARG A 211 5.64 -12.48 22.55
N VAL A 212 6.07 -11.45 21.81
CA VAL A 212 5.21 -10.40 21.24
C VAL A 212 4.18 -11.03 20.28
N ALA A 213 4.60 -11.97 19.42
CA ALA A 213 3.67 -12.68 18.53
C ALA A 213 2.59 -13.45 19.29
N GLY A 214 2.94 -14.08 20.42
CA GLY A 214 1.98 -14.77 21.28
C GLY A 214 0.99 -13.84 22.01
N MET A 215 1.34 -12.56 22.18
CA MET A 215 0.45 -11.53 22.76
C MET A 215 -0.34 -10.76 21.69
N SER A 216 0.01 -10.92 20.42
CA SER A 216 -0.65 -10.24 19.29
C SER A 216 -1.92 -10.97 18.86
N ALA A 217 -2.76 -10.29 18.07
CA ALA A 217 -3.95 -10.89 17.48
C ALA A 217 -3.59 -12.09 16.60
N ASP A 218 -4.39 -13.14 16.65
CA ASP A 218 -4.23 -14.31 15.78
C ASP A 218 -4.73 -13.99 14.35
N TRP A 219 -3.93 -13.26 13.60
CA TRP A 219 -4.18 -12.94 12.21
C TRP A 219 -4.14 -14.17 11.30
N THR A 220 -3.30 -15.16 11.61
CA THR A 220 -3.20 -16.40 10.85
C THR A 220 -4.56 -17.09 10.74
N SER A 221 -5.19 -17.38 11.88
CA SER A 221 -6.51 -18.00 11.91
C SER A 221 -7.58 -17.09 11.30
N PHE A 222 -7.52 -15.78 11.57
CA PHE A 222 -8.50 -14.82 11.08
C PHE A 222 -8.52 -14.72 9.56
N TYR A 223 -7.36 -14.71 8.89
CA TYR A 223 -7.30 -14.65 7.42
C TYR A 223 -7.81 -15.93 6.75
N HIS A 224 -7.56 -17.09 7.36
CA HIS A 224 -8.06 -18.36 6.82
C HIS A 224 -9.56 -18.57 7.04
N LYS A 225 -10.06 -18.26 8.23
CA LYS A 225 -11.40 -18.68 8.66
C LYS A 225 -12.42 -17.55 8.71
N GLY A 226 -11.96 -16.27 8.77
CA GLY A 226 -12.81 -15.16 9.14
C GLY A 226 -13.22 -15.22 10.62
N GLY A 227 -14.09 -14.31 11.02
CA GLY A 227 -14.59 -14.27 12.37
C GLY A 227 -15.91 -13.51 12.46
N ALA A 228 -17.03 -14.21 12.49
CA ALA A 228 -18.35 -13.60 12.68
C ALA A 228 -18.52 -13.00 14.09
N SER A 229 -17.76 -13.50 15.08
CA SER A 229 -17.81 -13.09 16.50
C SER A 229 -16.57 -12.33 16.95
N ASP A 230 -15.85 -11.71 16.04
CA ASP A 230 -14.57 -11.07 16.32
C ASP A 230 -14.71 -9.80 17.15
N PRO A 231 -13.83 -9.57 18.14
CA PRO A 231 -13.68 -8.25 18.74
C PRO A 231 -13.44 -7.20 17.67
N GLY A 232 -14.18 -6.09 17.70
CA GLY A 232 -14.23 -5.05 16.65
C GLY A 232 -12.89 -4.54 16.12
N TYR A 233 -11.78 -4.70 16.85
CA TYR A 233 -10.45 -4.28 16.41
C TYR A 233 -9.88 -5.10 15.23
N ARG A 234 -10.23 -6.40 15.06
CA ARG A 234 -9.77 -7.22 13.92
C ARG A 234 -10.53 -6.91 12.64
N VAL A 235 -11.78 -6.49 12.74
CA VAL A 235 -12.56 -6.07 11.58
C VAL A 235 -12.32 -4.60 11.19
N HIS A 236 -11.56 -3.84 11.96
CA HIS A 236 -11.13 -2.50 11.56
C HIS A 236 -10.17 -2.60 10.37
N ILE A 237 -10.50 -1.92 9.27
CA ILE A 237 -9.82 -2.10 7.97
C ILE A 237 -8.32 -1.84 8.04
N VAL A 238 -7.87 -0.83 8.80
CA VAL A 238 -6.43 -0.53 8.93
C VAL A 238 -5.72 -1.65 9.66
N ASN A 239 -6.31 -2.19 10.73
CA ASN A 239 -5.74 -3.32 11.45
C ASN A 239 -5.70 -4.58 10.57
N TYR A 240 -6.74 -4.80 9.73
CA TYR A 240 -6.77 -5.89 8.78
C TYR A 240 -5.57 -5.84 7.82
N MET A 241 -5.32 -4.68 7.21
CA MET A 241 -4.20 -4.50 6.28
C MET A 241 -2.84 -4.46 6.98
N GLN A 242 -2.74 -3.87 8.15
CA GLN A 242 -1.51 -3.80 8.94
C GLN A 242 -1.13 -5.16 9.52
N GLY A 243 -2.12 -5.99 9.85
CA GLY A 243 -1.95 -7.33 10.36
C GLY A 243 -1.36 -8.32 9.34
N LEU A 244 -1.45 -8.05 8.02
CA LEU A 244 -0.93 -8.93 6.96
C LEU A 244 0.54 -9.31 7.15
N LYS A 245 1.36 -8.42 7.70
CA LYS A 245 2.79 -8.71 7.95
C LYS A 245 3.02 -9.74 9.05
N LEU A 246 2.11 -9.86 10.02
CA LEU A 246 2.35 -10.72 11.19
C LEU A 246 2.51 -12.20 10.86
N PRO A 247 1.65 -12.86 10.07
CA PRO A 247 1.88 -14.26 9.70
C PRO A 247 3.20 -14.49 8.95
N ALA A 248 3.58 -13.59 8.03
CA ALA A 248 4.86 -13.68 7.34
C ALA A 248 6.06 -13.61 8.31
N LEU A 249 5.97 -12.75 9.34
CA LEU A 249 7.00 -12.64 10.38
C LEU A 249 6.98 -13.84 11.33
N LYS A 250 5.81 -14.39 11.67
CA LYS A 250 5.72 -15.65 12.43
C LYS A 250 6.39 -16.80 11.68
N TRP A 251 6.20 -16.88 10.36
CA TRP A 251 6.94 -17.84 9.52
C TRP A 251 8.45 -17.71 9.71
N LEU A 252 9.00 -16.51 9.67
CA LEU A 252 10.44 -16.28 9.91
C LEU A 252 10.89 -16.72 11.31
N LEU A 253 10.04 -16.61 12.31
CA LEU A 253 10.29 -17.00 13.71
C LEU A 253 10.15 -18.50 13.97
N GLY A 254 9.86 -19.31 12.96
CA GLY A 254 9.70 -20.76 13.07
C GLY A 254 8.25 -21.26 13.01
N GLY A 255 7.31 -20.38 12.71
CA GLY A 255 5.90 -20.70 12.52
C GLY A 255 5.65 -21.74 11.42
N GLY A 256 4.43 -22.26 11.36
CA GLY A 256 4.03 -23.34 10.46
C GLY A 256 3.61 -22.86 9.05
N GLU A 257 3.22 -23.83 8.22
CA GLU A 257 2.73 -23.59 6.86
C GLU A 257 1.46 -22.71 6.85
N GLU A 258 0.64 -22.78 7.91
CA GLU A 258 -0.54 -21.92 8.06
C GLU A 258 -0.15 -20.43 8.12
N ASP A 259 0.95 -20.09 8.79
CA ASP A 259 1.46 -18.72 8.84
C ASP A 259 1.95 -18.27 7.45
N ARG A 260 2.64 -19.17 6.72
CA ARG A 260 3.14 -18.88 5.38
C ARG A 260 2.03 -18.59 4.38
N THR A 261 0.91 -19.30 4.47
CA THR A 261 -0.22 -19.20 3.53
C THR A 261 -1.27 -18.17 3.93
N ALA A 262 -1.30 -17.73 5.19
CA ALA A 262 -2.31 -16.81 5.71
C ALA A 262 -2.35 -15.46 4.98
N VAL A 263 -1.19 -14.92 4.61
CA VAL A 263 -1.13 -13.64 3.89
C VAL A 263 -1.81 -13.73 2.52
N ARG A 264 -1.62 -14.84 1.81
CA ARG A 264 -2.36 -15.11 0.56
C ARG A 264 -3.86 -15.24 0.82
N ALA A 265 -4.25 -15.99 1.85
CA ALA A 265 -5.66 -16.21 2.16
C ALA A 265 -6.42 -14.90 2.43
N ALA A 266 -5.76 -13.88 2.98
CA ALA A 266 -6.35 -12.58 3.27
C ALA A 266 -6.82 -11.83 2.00
N LEU A 267 -6.09 -11.96 0.89
CA LEU A 267 -6.35 -11.25 -0.37
C LEU A 267 -6.73 -12.20 -1.52
N ASP A 268 -6.94 -13.48 -1.24
CA ASP A 268 -7.41 -14.45 -2.22
C ASP A 268 -8.81 -14.06 -2.73
N PRO A 269 -9.02 -13.91 -4.06
CA PRO A 269 -10.33 -13.60 -4.63
C PRO A 269 -11.44 -14.56 -4.20
N SER A 270 -11.10 -15.81 -3.89
CA SER A 270 -12.01 -16.83 -3.36
C SER A 270 -12.14 -16.80 -1.83
N GLY A 271 -11.33 -16.02 -1.14
CA GLY A 271 -11.31 -15.89 0.31
C GLY A 271 -12.53 -15.14 0.86
N TRP A 272 -12.78 -15.29 2.15
CA TRP A 272 -13.96 -14.73 2.80
C TRP A 272 -14.01 -13.20 2.75
N ALA A 273 -12.88 -12.53 2.93
CA ALA A 273 -12.83 -11.07 2.95
C ALA A 273 -13.08 -10.48 1.56
N MET A 274 -12.44 -11.04 0.52
CA MET A 274 -12.66 -10.61 -0.86
C MET A 274 -14.09 -10.89 -1.34
N LYS A 275 -14.71 -11.97 -0.91
CA LYS A 275 -16.14 -12.23 -1.16
C LYS A 275 -17.05 -11.27 -0.43
N LYS A 276 -16.72 -10.86 0.78
CA LYS A 276 -17.53 -9.96 1.62
C LYS A 276 -17.39 -8.49 1.23
N CYS A 277 -16.16 -8.01 1.07
CA CYS A 277 -15.84 -6.60 0.93
C CYS A 277 -14.69 -6.30 -0.06
N GLY A 278 -14.33 -7.27 -0.90
CA GLY A 278 -13.26 -7.12 -1.88
C GLY A 278 -13.56 -6.11 -2.98
N ARG A 279 -12.48 -5.62 -3.61
CA ARG A 279 -12.49 -4.63 -4.69
C ARG A 279 -11.67 -5.14 -5.88
N PRO A 280 -11.90 -4.63 -7.11
CA PRO A 280 -11.14 -5.02 -8.29
C PRO A 280 -9.65 -4.63 -8.24
N ASP A 281 -9.28 -3.65 -7.42
CA ASP A 281 -7.90 -3.21 -7.19
C ASP A 281 -7.19 -3.98 -6.05
N CYS A 282 -7.60 -5.22 -5.80
CA CYS A 282 -7.06 -6.12 -4.76
C CYS A 282 -7.08 -5.53 -3.34
N ALA A 283 -7.84 -4.46 -3.12
CA ALA A 283 -8.12 -3.90 -1.80
C ALA A 283 -9.43 -4.47 -1.23
N VAL A 284 -9.73 -4.12 0.01
CA VAL A 284 -11.03 -4.36 0.63
C VAL A 284 -11.71 -3.04 0.98
N ASN A 285 -13.02 -3.02 1.00
CA ASN A 285 -13.81 -1.89 1.50
C ASN A 285 -13.91 -1.96 3.02
N GLY A 286 -13.75 -0.80 3.64
CA GLY A 286 -13.99 -0.61 5.07
C GLY A 286 -14.07 0.88 5.40
N THR A 287 -15.11 1.21 6.13
CA THR A 287 -15.36 2.56 6.66
C THR A 287 -15.23 2.51 8.18
N GLU A 288 -14.03 2.31 8.65
CA GLU A 288 -13.54 1.81 9.93
C GLU A 288 -13.66 0.27 9.99
N PRO A 289 -14.84 -0.37 10.21
CA PRO A 289 -14.96 -1.81 10.03
C PRO A 289 -14.99 -2.21 8.55
N LEU A 290 -14.64 -3.47 8.27
CA LEU A 290 -14.87 -4.11 6.97
C LEU A 290 -16.36 -4.12 6.64
N THR A 291 -16.73 -3.69 5.43
CA THR A 291 -18.12 -3.43 5.02
C THR A 291 -18.63 -4.41 3.97
N SER A 292 -18.91 -3.93 2.77
CA SER A 292 -19.48 -4.71 1.68
C SER A 292 -18.74 -4.46 0.36
N ARG A 293 -19.15 -5.15 -0.72
CA ARG A 293 -18.59 -4.95 -2.06
C ARG A 293 -19.22 -3.77 -2.81
N SER A 294 -20.10 -3.00 -2.18
CA SER A 294 -20.74 -1.85 -2.81
C SER A 294 -19.71 -0.86 -3.36
N SER A 295 -19.97 -0.31 -4.51
CA SER A 295 -19.14 0.71 -5.18
C SER A 295 -19.08 2.04 -4.42
N THR A 296 -20.03 2.26 -3.51
CA THR A 296 -20.13 3.46 -2.67
C THR A 296 -19.52 3.30 -1.28
N GLU A 297 -19.03 2.10 -0.97
CA GLU A 297 -18.13 1.90 0.17
C GLU A 297 -16.74 2.42 -0.15
N GLY A 298 -15.99 2.77 0.88
CA GLY A 298 -14.64 3.30 0.71
C GLY A 298 -13.56 2.40 1.30
N THR A 299 -12.36 2.62 0.84
CA THR A 299 -11.14 2.11 1.47
C THR A 299 -10.44 3.26 2.17
N GLU A 300 -10.16 3.12 3.46
CA GLU A 300 -9.45 4.13 4.24
C GLU A 300 -8.00 4.28 3.75
N LEU A 301 -7.51 5.53 3.65
CA LEU A 301 -6.14 5.82 3.18
C LEU A 301 -5.07 5.16 4.05
N CYS A 302 -5.28 5.10 5.39
CA CYS A 302 -4.36 4.37 6.27
C CYS A 302 -4.26 2.89 5.88
N ALA A 303 -5.38 2.25 5.53
CA ALA A 303 -5.38 0.86 5.12
C ALA A 303 -4.59 0.65 3.82
N THR A 304 -4.70 1.57 2.86
CA THR A 304 -3.90 1.53 1.62
C THR A 304 -2.40 1.66 1.91
N ALA A 305 -2.01 2.59 2.79
CA ALA A 305 -0.61 2.77 3.17
C ALA A 305 -0.06 1.53 3.91
N GLU A 306 -0.81 0.98 4.86
CA GLU A 306 -0.41 -0.22 5.61
C GLU A 306 -0.44 -1.50 4.75
N HIS A 307 -1.30 -1.58 3.73
CA HIS A 307 -1.26 -2.65 2.74
C HIS A 307 0.08 -2.67 1.99
N ILE A 308 0.52 -1.51 1.47
CA ILE A 308 1.80 -1.36 0.77
C ILE A 308 2.96 -1.82 1.67
N LEU A 309 3.00 -1.36 2.92
CA LEU A 309 4.05 -1.74 3.86
C LEU A 309 4.01 -3.24 4.21
N SER A 310 2.82 -3.78 4.44
CA SER A 310 2.66 -5.20 4.77
C SER A 310 3.03 -6.11 3.61
N ALA A 311 2.69 -5.72 2.37
CA ALA A 311 3.11 -6.42 1.16
C ALA A 311 4.64 -6.41 1.00
N GLN A 312 5.32 -5.29 1.29
CA GLN A 312 6.78 -5.21 1.30
C GLN A 312 7.41 -6.21 2.30
N VAL A 313 6.87 -6.29 3.53
CA VAL A 313 7.36 -7.24 4.55
C VAL A 313 7.09 -8.68 4.13
N ALA A 314 5.93 -8.97 3.55
CA ALA A 314 5.60 -10.31 3.05
C ALA A 314 6.49 -10.73 1.87
N LEU A 315 6.80 -9.81 0.95
CA LEU A 315 7.78 -10.02 -0.13
C LEU A 315 9.15 -10.37 0.43
N GLU A 316 9.64 -9.63 1.40
CA GLU A 316 10.93 -9.89 2.05
C GLU A 316 10.93 -11.28 2.70
N ALA A 317 9.91 -11.59 3.49
CA ALA A 317 9.85 -12.83 4.26
C ALA A 317 9.63 -14.06 3.39
N LEU A 318 8.73 -13.99 2.41
CA LEU A 318 8.20 -15.15 1.69
C LEU A 318 8.64 -15.23 0.22
N GLY A 319 9.03 -14.11 -0.40
CA GLY A 319 9.47 -14.06 -1.80
C GLY A 319 8.38 -14.31 -2.84
N ASP A 320 7.11 -14.26 -2.44
CA ASP A 320 5.98 -14.56 -3.29
C ASP A 320 5.59 -13.34 -4.14
N THR A 321 5.59 -13.52 -5.46
CA THR A 321 5.32 -12.45 -6.43
C THR A 321 3.90 -11.89 -6.35
N GLN A 322 2.95 -12.63 -5.78
CA GLN A 322 1.58 -12.14 -5.56
C GLN A 322 1.58 -10.84 -4.75
N PHE A 323 2.46 -10.74 -3.73
CA PHE A 323 2.53 -9.52 -2.91
C PHE A 323 3.08 -8.31 -3.67
N ALA A 324 3.87 -8.54 -4.72
CA ALA A 324 4.28 -7.48 -5.63
C ALA A 324 3.12 -7.02 -6.53
N ASP A 325 2.33 -7.97 -7.04
CA ASP A 325 1.12 -7.65 -7.81
C ASP A 325 0.11 -6.87 -6.94
N ASP A 326 -0.14 -7.30 -5.69
CA ASP A 326 -1.03 -6.62 -4.74
C ASP A 326 -0.53 -5.22 -4.38
N LEU A 327 0.79 -5.06 -4.20
CA LEU A 327 1.41 -3.76 -3.94
C LEU A 327 1.24 -2.82 -5.14
N GLU A 328 1.48 -3.29 -6.37
CA GLU A 328 1.27 -2.50 -7.59
C GLU A 328 -0.20 -2.08 -7.73
N MET A 329 -1.15 -2.97 -7.44
CA MET A 329 -2.57 -2.65 -7.48
C MET A 329 -2.93 -1.54 -6.48
N ALA A 330 -2.43 -1.60 -5.26
CA ALA A 330 -2.64 -0.54 -4.26
C ALA A 330 -1.95 0.77 -4.65
N ALA A 331 -0.68 0.69 -5.09
CA ALA A 331 0.17 1.84 -5.41
C ALA A 331 -0.29 2.60 -6.66
N TYR A 332 -0.71 1.89 -7.70
CA TYR A 332 -1.04 2.51 -8.99
C TYR A 332 -2.54 2.80 -9.18
N ASN A 333 -3.38 2.40 -8.23
CA ASN A 333 -4.82 2.65 -8.29
C ASN A 333 -5.33 3.40 -7.06
N THR A 334 -5.45 2.74 -5.90
CA THR A 334 -6.11 3.29 -4.72
C THR A 334 -5.35 4.48 -4.13
N LEU A 335 -4.03 4.39 -4.02
CA LEU A 335 -3.22 5.45 -3.39
C LEU A 335 -3.35 6.79 -4.14
N PRO A 336 -3.06 6.89 -5.45
CA PRO A 336 -3.20 8.16 -6.18
C PRO A 336 -4.65 8.65 -6.26
N ALA A 337 -5.63 7.73 -6.33
CA ALA A 337 -7.05 8.08 -6.37
C ALA A 337 -7.57 8.66 -5.04
N THR A 338 -6.85 8.44 -3.95
CA THR A 338 -7.17 8.96 -2.61
C THR A 338 -6.49 10.30 -2.35
N LEU A 339 -5.31 10.54 -2.95
CA LEU A 339 -4.58 11.79 -2.80
C LEU A 339 -5.09 12.85 -3.77
N GLY A 340 -5.01 14.09 -3.39
CA GLY A 340 -5.24 15.21 -4.30
C GLY A 340 -4.18 15.24 -5.40
N GLY A 341 -4.57 15.58 -6.62
CA GLY A 341 -3.69 15.56 -7.80
C GLY A 341 -2.48 16.50 -7.74
N ASP A 342 -2.35 17.30 -6.69
CA ASP A 342 -1.24 18.23 -6.44
C ASP A 342 -0.51 17.97 -5.10
N GLY A 343 -0.83 16.88 -4.40
CA GLY A 343 -0.25 16.55 -3.10
C GLY A 343 -0.67 17.45 -1.93
N ARG A 344 -1.61 18.37 -2.15
CA ARG A 344 -2.08 19.38 -1.17
C ARG A 344 -3.36 19.01 -0.46
N GLY A 345 -3.86 17.81 -0.69
CA GLY A 345 -5.05 17.29 -0.06
C GLY A 345 -5.14 15.79 -0.15
N LEU A 346 -5.93 15.21 0.70
CA LEU A 346 -6.27 13.80 0.69
C LEU A 346 -7.78 13.61 0.87
N ARG A 347 -8.27 12.42 0.58
CA ARG A 347 -9.58 11.93 1.02
C ARG A 347 -9.37 10.91 2.13
N TYR A 348 -10.30 10.84 3.06
CA TYR A 348 -10.24 9.81 4.10
C TYR A 348 -10.56 8.44 3.50
N TYR A 349 -11.61 8.37 2.68
CA TYR A 349 -12.00 7.16 1.95
C TYR A 349 -11.84 7.31 0.44
N CYS A 350 -11.30 6.28 -0.20
CA CYS A 350 -11.27 6.12 -1.65
C CYS A 350 -12.48 5.31 -2.10
N LEU A 351 -13.45 5.95 -2.75
CA LEU A 351 -14.60 5.30 -3.36
C LEU A 351 -14.28 4.98 -4.83
N LEU A 352 -14.76 3.84 -5.32
CA LEU A 352 -14.62 3.47 -6.74
C LEU A 352 -15.66 4.17 -7.61
N ASN A 353 -16.88 4.38 -7.10
CA ASN A 353 -17.84 5.29 -7.69
C ASN A 353 -17.91 6.56 -6.84
N GLN A 354 -17.32 7.63 -7.32
CA GLN A 354 -17.28 8.94 -6.66
C GLN A 354 -17.59 10.05 -7.67
N PRO A 355 -18.87 10.24 -8.06
CA PRO A 355 -19.24 11.25 -9.05
C PRO A 355 -19.29 12.67 -8.49
N ALA A 356 -19.24 12.85 -7.18
CA ALA A 356 -19.22 14.16 -6.51
C ALA A 356 -18.36 14.12 -5.24
N CYS A 357 -17.91 15.31 -4.82
CA CYS A 357 -17.15 15.56 -3.61
C CYS A 357 -17.66 16.89 -3.02
N ILE A 358 -18.79 16.83 -2.34
CA ILE A 358 -19.51 18.01 -1.83
C ILE A 358 -19.77 17.89 -0.34
N ASP A 359 -20.09 19.02 0.32
CA ASP A 359 -20.36 19.10 1.75
C ASP A 359 -21.83 18.81 2.11
N GLU A 360 -22.62 18.33 1.16
CA GLU A 360 -23.94 17.79 1.40
C GLU A 360 -23.87 16.32 1.83
N GLU A 361 -24.79 15.87 2.66
CA GLU A 361 -24.91 14.47 3.02
C GLU A 361 -25.45 13.66 1.83
N LEU A 362 -24.53 13.16 1.01
CA LEU A 362 -24.86 12.21 -0.03
C LEU A 362 -25.04 10.81 0.56
N LYS A 363 -25.88 10.00 -0.05
CA LYS A 363 -26.06 8.57 0.30
C LYS A 363 -24.90 7.71 -0.18
N PHE A 364 -23.69 8.04 0.22
CA PHE A 364 -22.62 7.07 0.18
C PHE A 364 -22.75 6.13 1.36
N ALA A 365 -22.41 4.86 1.17
CA ALA A 365 -22.41 3.88 2.26
C ALA A 365 -21.37 4.21 3.34
N CYS A 366 -20.34 5.01 3.01
CA CYS A 366 -19.23 5.39 3.89
C CYS A 366 -19.52 6.63 4.76
N ASN A 367 -20.54 6.59 5.59
CA ASN A 367 -20.95 7.74 6.41
C ASN A 367 -20.29 7.81 7.81
N GLY A 368 -19.34 6.93 8.12
CA GLY A 368 -18.84 6.76 9.49
C GLY A 368 -18.10 7.96 10.10
N ARG A 369 -17.66 8.95 9.28
CA ARG A 369 -16.89 10.13 9.74
C ARG A 369 -17.44 11.45 9.20
N GLY A 370 -18.70 11.47 8.78
CA GLY A 370 -19.37 12.66 8.28
C GLY A 370 -18.91 13.11 6.89
N MET A 371 -19.36 14.29 6.48
CA MET A 371 -19.14 14.86 5.14
C MET A 371 -17.67 14.95 4.72
N LEU A 372 -16.77 15.22 5.68
CA LEU A 372 -15.36 15.40 5.40
C LEU A 372 -14.63 14.12 4.96
N SER A 373 -15.24 12.95 5.10
CA SER A 373 -14.63 11.66 4.74
C SER A 373 -14.44 11.48 3.23
N THR A 374 -15.28 12.13 2.43
CA THR A 374 -15.26 12.04 0.96
C THR A 374 -14.79 13.34 0.29
N VAL A 375 -14.67 14.43 1.03
CA VAL A 375 -14.16 15.72 0.56
C VAL A 375 -12.64 15.66 0.46
N ALA A 376 -12.06 16.33 -0.52
CA ALA A 376 -10.60 16.39 -0.69
C ALA A 376 -10.03 17.62 0.05
N GLY A 377 -8.97 17.41 0.84
CA GLY A 377 -8.27 18.51 1.50
C GLY A 377 -7.34 18.07 2.63
N PRO A 378 -6.64 19.02 3.26
CA PRO A 378 -5.68 18.71 4.32
C PRO A 378 -6.35 18.20 5.61
N HIS A 379 -7.62 18.54 5.83
CA HIS A 379 -8.39 18.18 7.02
C HIS A 379 -9.50 17.15 6.76
N ALA A 380 -9.42 16.40 5.64
CA ALA A 380 -10.42 15.39 5.32
C ALA A 380 -10.43 14.25 6.35
N GLY A 381 -11.61 13.89 6.84
CA GLY A 381 -11.85 12.80 7.78
C GLY A 381 -11.15 12.92 9.12
N TYR A 382 -10.73 11.79 9.68
CA TYR A 382 -10.06 11.73 10.98
C TYR A 382 -8.54 11.87 10.86
N GLY A 383 -7.87 12.31 11.93
CA GLY A 383 -6.45 12.69 11.91
C GLY A 383 -5.43 11.57 11.69
N CYS A 384 -5.82 10.28 11.76
CA CYS A 384 -4.89 9.18 11.53
C CYS A 384 -4.37 9.19 10.09
N CYS A 385 -5.23 9.32 9.07
CA CYS A 385 -4.82 9.29 7.67
C CYS A 385 -3.86 10.41 7.31
N ARG A 386 -4.12 11.64 7.78
CA ARG A 386 -3.23 12.80 7.53
C ARG A 386 -1.86 12.68 8.18
N SER A 387 -1.70 11.73 9.10
CA SER A 387 -0.42 11.46 9.77
C SER A 387 0.27 10.20 9.23
N ASN A 388 -0.49 9.19 8.78
CA ASN A 388 0.05 7.87 8.43
C ASN A 388 0.46 7.74 6.95
N PHE A 389 -0.22 8.36 5.99
CA PHE A 389 0.00 8.10 4.55
C PHE A 389 1.41 8.47 4.05
N HIS A 390 2.16 9.28 4.78
CA HIS A 390 3.41 9.90 4.32
C HIS A 390 4.49 8.91 3.86
N PHE A 391 4.46 7.68 4.37
CA PHE A 391 5.43 6.64 3.98
C PHE A 391 5.00 5.85 2.73
N ALA A 392 3.75 5.96 2.28
CA ALA A 392 3.22 5.07 1.26
C ALA A 392 4.02 5.12 -0.06
N TRP A 393 4.17 6.29 -0.67
CA TRP A 393 4.98 6.42 -1.89
C TRP A 393 6.45 6.02 -1.71
N PRO A 394 7.16 6.45 -0.65
CA PRO A 394 8.52 5.99 -0.40
C PRO A 394 8.63 4.47 -0.28
N LYS A 395 7.68 3.79 0.36
CA LYS A 395 7.70 2.32 0.48
C LYS A 395 7.42 1.62 -0.84
N VAL A 396 6.65 2.21 -1.75
CA VAL A 396 6.57 1.74 -3.14
C VAL A 396 7.97 1.76 -3.79
N ALA A 397 8.69 2.88 -3.71
CA ALA A 397 10.04 2.98 -4.28
C ALA A 397 11.02 1.99 -3.65
N GLU A 398 11.01 1.85 -2.31
CA GLU A 398 11.85 0.88 -1.61
C GLU A 398 11.52 -0.58 -1.99
N SER A 399 10.30 -0.86 -2.45
CA SER A 399 9.87 -2.19 -2.89
C SER A 399 10.20 -2.51 -4.35
N MET A 400 10.65 -1.53 -5.14
CA MET A 400 10.96 -1.73 -6.55
C MET A 400 12.13 -2.71 -6.74
N TRP A 401 13.11 -2.64 -5.86
CA TRP A 401 14.32 -3.46 -5.92
C TRP A 401 14.67 -4.05 -4.56
N MET A 402 15.06 -5.32 -4.55
CA MET A 402 15.51 -6.05 -3.34
C MET A 402 16.79 -6.84 -3.65
N LYS A 403 17.53 -7.23 -2.61
CA LYS A 403 18.60 -8.22 -2.74
C LYS A 403 18.00 -9.62 -2.77
N ARG A 404 18.57 -10.51 -3.59
CA ARG A 404 18.18 -11.90 -3.63
C ARG A 404 19.36 -12.77 -4.05
N GLU A 405 19.66 -13.81 -3.28
CA GLU A 405 20.67 -14.85 -3.61
C GLU A 405 22.02 -14.26 -4.08
N GLY A 406 22.53 -13.25 -3.39
CA GLY A 406 23.78 -12.56 -3.74
C GLY A 406 23.69 -11.58 -4.91
N GLY A 407 22.51 -11.41 -5.50
CA GLY A 407 22.26 -10.48 -6.60
C GLY A 407 21.15 -9.47 -6.29
N LEU A 408 20.49 -8.99 -7.34
CA LEU A 408 19.42 -8.01 -7.28
C LEU A 408 18.14 -8.56 -7.91
N ALA A 409 17.00 -8.14 -7.39
CA ALA A 409 15.69 -8.46 -7.93
C ALA A 409 14.92 -7.18 -8.27
N ALA A 410 14.45 -7.06 -9.52
CA ALA A 410 13.43 -6.08 -9.93
C ALA A 410 12.05 -6.66 -9.59
N VAL A 411 11.36 -6.06 -8.61
CA VAL A 411 10.19 -6.63 -7.95
C VAL A 411 8.92 -5.87 -8.30
N VAL A 412 8.87 -4.57 -8.01
CA VAL A 412 7.79 -3.65 -8.38
C VAL A 412 8.35 -2.73 -9.45
N TYR A 413 7.68 -2.62 -10.59
CA TYR A 413 8.21 -1.87 -11.72
C TYR A 413 7.81 -0.40 -11.70
N GLY A 414 8.71 0.45 -12.25
CA GLY A 414 8.54 1.89 -12.40
C GLY A 414 9.88 2.57 -12.70
N ASP A 415 9.84 3.73 -13.32
CA ASP A 415 11.07 4.42 -13.68
C ASP A 415 11.88 4.80 -12.43
N CYS A 416 13.12 4.30 -12.34
CA CYS A 416 14.03 4.58 -11.22
C CYS A 416 15.49 4.33 -11.56
N THR A 417 16.37 4.71 -10.64
CA THR A 417 17.76 4.25 -10.61
C THR A 417 18.02 3.61 -9.25
N VAL A 418 18.44 2.35 -9.24
CA VAL A 418 18.91 1.67 -8.04
C VAL A 418 20.43 1.71 -7.98
N LYS A 419 20.95 2.07 -6.81
CA LYS A 419 22.40 2.11 -6.56
C LYS A 419 22.74 1.26 -5.35
N THR A 420 23.62 0.26 -5.57
CA THR A 420 24.13 -0.65 -4.56
C THR A 420 25.64 -0.83 -4.72
N PRO A 421 26.34 -1.40 -3.74
CA PRO A 421 27.74 -1.76 -3.94
C PRO A 421 27.98 -2.75 -5.10
N LEU A 422 26.97 -3.58 -5.46
CA LEU A 422 27.06 -4.57 -6.52
C LEU A 422 26.91 -3.94 -7.91
N ALA A 423 25.95 -3.05 -8.08
CA ALA A 423 25.66 -2.42 -9.35
C ALA A 423 24.83 -1.13 -9.19
N THR A 424 24.92 -0.27 -10.21
CA THR A 424 23.94 0.78 -10.49
C THR A 424 23.12 0.34 -11.70
N VAL A 425 21.79 0.21 -11.53
CA VAL A 425 20.87 -0.15 -12.62
C VAL A 425 19.87 0.98 -12.82
N ARG A 426 19.64 1.35 -14.07
CA ARG A 426 18.59 2.30 -14.47
C ARG A 426 17.41 1.53 -15.03
N GLU A 427 16.23 1.76 -14.48
CA GLU A 427 14.96 1.23 -14.95
C GLU A 427 14.14 2.33 -15.61
N THR A 428 13.66 2.08 -16.82
CA THR A 428 12.88 3.01 -17.64
C THR A 428 11.81 2.26 -18.42
N GLY A 429 10.84 2.97 -18.98
CA GLY A 429 9.80 2.38 -19.84
C GLY A 429 8.41 2.96 -19.61
N GLY A 430 8.24 3.80 -18.57
CA GLY A 430 6.96 4.45 -18.27
C GLY A 430 5.90 3.51 -17.67
N TYR A 431 6.33 2.36 -17.09
CA TYR A 431 5.41 1.50 -16.33
C TYR A 431 4.85 2.27 -15.11
N PRO A 432 3.56 2.12 -14.76
CA PRO A 432 2.56 1.13 -15.22
C PRO A 432 1.76 1.55 -16.48
N PHE A 433 2.01 2.70 -17.07
CA PHE A 433 1.23 3.23 -18.19
C PHE A 433 1.67 2.66 -19.55
N SER A 434 2.81 1.99 -19.63
CA SER A 434 3.29 1.27 -20.79
C SER A 434 3.50 -0.23 -20.51
N ASP A 435 3.62 -1.02 -21.57
CA ASP A 435 3.75 -2.48 -21.48
C ASP A 435 5.23 -2.94 -21.45
N GLY A 436 6.18 -2.01 -21.48
CA GLY A 436 7.61 -2.31 -21.54
C GLY A 436 8.38 -1.79 -20.33
N VAL A 437 9.42 -2.53 -19.93
CA VAL A 437 10.41 -2.11 -18.94
C VAL A 437 11.79 -2.39 -19.50
N ARG A 438 12.71 -1.44 -19.35
CA ARG A 438 14.10 -1.52 -19.77
C ARG A 438 15.02 -1.33 -18.56
N LEU A 439 15.86 -2.31 -18.29
CA LEU A 439 16.87 -2.28 -17.24
C LEU A 439 18.25 -2.14 -17.90
N GLU A 440 19.01 -1.09 -17.58
CA GLU A 440 20.33 -0.83 -18.06
C GLU A 440 21.35 -0.92 -16.93
N ILE A 441 22.39 -1.73 -17.10
CA ILE A 441 23.53 -1.78 -16.18
C ILE A 441 24.40 -0.55 -16.41
N VAL A 442 24.27 0.44 -15.55
CA VAL A 442 25.03 1.70 -15.64
C VAL A 442 26.45 1.52 -15.10
N GLU A 443 26.56 0.81 -13.99
CA GLU A 443 27.82 0.44 -13.33
C GLU A 443 27.70 -0.96 -12.72
N THR A 444 28.81 -1.67 -12.58
CA THR A 444 28.88 -2.98 -11.92
C THR A 444 30.22 -3.13 -11.22
N ALA A 445 30.22 -3.83 -10.08
CA ALA A 445 31.44 -4.22 -9.38
C ALA A 445 32.23 -5.33 -10.09
N GLY A 446 31.66 -5.90 -11.17
CA GLY A 446 32.23 -7.04 -11.90
C GLY A 446 31.86 -8.39 -11.30
N GLY A 447 32.34 -9.46 -11.95
CA GLY A 447 32.00 -10.82 -11.58
C GLY A 447 30.60 -11.26 -12.03
N GLU A 448 30.33 -12.55 -11.85
CA GLU A 448 29.01 -13.11 -12.14
C GLU A 448 28.06 -12.90 -10.95
N TRP A 449 26.86 -12.37 -11.22
CA TRP A 449 25.81 -12.27 -10.23
C TRP A 449 24.43 -12.42 -10.88
N PRO A 450 23.42 -12.93 -10.14
CA PRO A 450 22.08 -13.09 -10.65
C PRO A 450 21.27 -11.79 -10.58
N LEU A 451 20.64 -11.43 -11.69
CA LEU A 451 19.56 -10.46 -11.76
C LEU A 451 18.24 -11.24 -11.86
N PHE A 452 17.34 -10.98 -10.94
CA PHE A 452 15.99 -11.55 -10.97
C PHE A 452 15.02 -10.52 -11.51
N VAL A 453 14.19 -10.90 -12.47
CA VAL A 453 13.12 -10.05 -13.00
C VAL A 453 11.78 -10.75 -12.79
N ARG A 454 10.81 -10.03 -12.19
CA ARG A 454 9.47 -10.56 -11.94
C ARG A 454 8.66 -10.60 -13.23
N ILE A 455 7.93 -11.68 -13.45
CA ILE A 455 6.85 -11.75 -14.42
C ILE A 455 5.53 -11.50 -13.66
N PRO A 456 4.81 -10.39 -13.93
CA PRO A 456 3.54 -10.10 -13.26
C PRO A 456 2.53 -11.24 -13.43
N GLY A 457 1.75 -11.54 -12.39
CA GLY A 457 0.77 -12.62 -12.40
C GLY A 457 -0.32 -12.47 -13.45
N TRP A 458 -0.65 -11.25 -13.81
CA TRP A 458 -1.62 -10.93 -14.86
C TRP A 458 -1.07 -11.11 -16.30
N CYS A 459 0.25 -11.13 -16.50
CA CYS A 459 0.87 -11.16 -17.83
C CYS A 459 1.09 -12.60 -18.33
N LYS A 460 0.27 -13.05 -19.30
CA LYS A 460 0.36 -14.41 -19.86
C LYS A 460 1.36 -14.55 -21.02
N ALA A 461 1.83 -13.46 -21.59
CA ALA A 461 2.68 -13.44 -22.79
C ALA A 461 3.92 -12.55 -22.59
N ALA A 462 4.55 -12.65 -21.41
CA ALA A 462 5.76 -11.91 -21.12
C ALA A 462 6.93 -12.32 -22.01
N SER A 463 7.81 -11.37 -22.33
CA SER A 463 9.07 -11.68 -22.98
C SER A 463 10.24 -10.98 -22.30
N VAL A 464 11.40 -11.65 -22.26
CA VAL A 464 12.65 -11.16 -21.69
C VAL A 464 13.73 -11.25 -22.75
N LYS A 465 14.40 -10.12 -23.02
CA LYS A 465 15.58 -10.05 -23.90
C LYS A 465 16.77 -9.52 -23.13
N VAL A 466 17.96 -10.00 -23.47
CA VAL A 466 19.23 -9.45 -22.98
C VAL A 466 20.05 -9.03 -24.19
N ASN A 467 20.39 -7.74 -24.25
CA ASN A 467 21.11 -7.14 -25.38
C ASN A 467 20.45 -7.42 -26.73
N GLY A 468 19.11 -7.25 -26.79
CA GLY A 468 18.30 -7.46 -27.99
C GLY A 468 18.06 -8.95 -28.38
N ARG A 469 18.71 -9.90 -27.71
CA ARG A 469 18.54 -11.33 -27.97
C ARG A 469 17.49 -11.90 -27.04
N ALA A 470 16.47 -12.57 -27.62
CA ALA A 470 15.53 -13.33 -26.83
C ALA A 470 16.30 -14.40 -26.03
N ARG A 471 16.07 -14.46 -24.73
CA ARG A 471 16.61 -15.53 -23.93
C ARG A 471 15.69 -16.74 -24.02
N THR A 472 16.25 -17.90 -24.36
CA THR A 472 15.61 -19.19 -24.09
C THR A 472 15.75 -19.38 -22.58
N PRO A 473 14.68 -19.34 -21.79
CA PRO A 473 14.81 -19.45 -20.35
C PRO A 473 15.19 -20.87 -19.97
N ASP A 474 16.05 -21.01 -18.95
CA ASP A 474 16.29 -22.29 -18.27
C ASP A 474 15.00 -22.78 -17.56
N ALA A 475 14.01 -21.90 -17.43
CA ALA A 475 12.65 -22.17 -16.97
C ALA A 475 11.65 -21.33 -17.76
N PRO A 476 10.42 -21.82 -17.99
CA PRO A 476 9.39 -21.06 -18.69
C PRO A 476 9.09 -19.73 -17.96
N GLN A 477 8.91 -18.65 -18.75
CA GLN A 477 8.49 -17.32 -18.28
C GLN A 477 7.01 -17.39 -17.86
N ARG A 478 6.75 -17.92 -16.68
CA ARG A 478 5.39 -18.12 -16.18
C ARG A 478 4.91 -16.87 -15.46
N PRO A 479 3.64 -16.49 -15.61
CA PRO A 479 3.02 -15.48 -14.74
C PRO A 479 3.24 -15.79 -13.27
N GLY A 480 3.51 -14.77 -12.47
CA GLY A 480 3.72 -14.93 -11.03
C GLY A 480 5.04 -15.61 -10.65
N THR A 481 6.11 -15.47 -11.45
CA THR A 481 7.44 -16.04 -11.15
C THR A 481 8.55 -15.03 -11.32
N PHE A 482 9.75 -15.37 -10.83
CA PHE A 482 10.97 -14.66 -11.17
C PHE A 482 11.77 -15.42 -12.23
N VAL A 483 12.26 -14.70 -13.22
CA VAL A 483 13.28 -15.19 -14.16
C VAL A 483 14.65 -14.84 -13.61
N ARG A 484 15.52 -15.83 -13.42
CA ARG A 484 16.89 -15.65 -12.96
C ARG A 484 17.80 -15.46 -14.18
N LEU A 485 18.56 -14.38 -14.20
CA LEU A 485 19.52 -14.01 -15.25
C LEU A 485 20.92 -13.97 -14.62
N ALA A 486 21.63 -15.11 -14.56
CA ALA A 486 22.98 -15.19 -14.02
C ALA A 486 24.01 -15.05 -15.14
N ARG A 487 24.90 -14.06 -15.01
CA ARG A 487 26.01 -13.83 -15.95
C ARG A 487 27.00 -12.79 -15.40
N GLU A 488 28.15 -12.69 -16.01
CA GLU A 488 29.03 -11.54 -15.84
C GLU A 488 28.39 -10.34 -16.55
N TRP A 489 27.88 -9.39 -15.76
CA TRP A 489 27.28 -8.17 -16.26
C TRP A 489 28.33 -7.12 -16.60
N LYS A 490 28.10 -6.38 -17.69
CA LYS A 490 28.97 -5.28 -18.14
C LYS A 490 28.19 -3.98 -18.20
N LYS A 491 28.89 -2.86 -18.02
CA LYS A 491 28.33 -1.53 -18.27
C LYS A 491 27.74 -1.46 -19.68
N GLY A 492 26.50 -0.98 -19.79
CA GLY A 492 25.75 -0.90 -21.04
C GLY A 492 24.95 -2.16 -21.39
N ASP A 493 25.07 -3.25 -20.62
CA ASP A 493 24.15 -4.40 -20.78
C ASP A 493 22.72 -3.97 -20.49
N VAL A 494 21.79 -4.50 -21.29
CA VAL A 494 20.37 -4.16 -21.25
C VAL A 494 19.51 -5.39 -21.12
N VAL A 495 18.56 -5.33 -20.20
CA VAL A 495 17.44 -6.28 -20.11
C VAL A 495 16.16 -5.56 -20.54
N GLU A 496 15.48 -6.10 -21.54
CA GLU A 496 14.19 -5.58 -22.03
C GLU A 496 13.10 -6.57 -21.64
N LEU A 497 12.09 -6.06 -20.95
CA LEU A 497 10.91 -6.80 -20.53
C LEU A 497 9.71 -6.27 -21.30
N SER A 498 8.86 -7.16 -21.78
CA SER A 498 7.59 -6.78 -22.39
C SER A 498 6.45 -7.53 -21.70
N PHE A 499 5.44 -6.78 -21.28
CA PHE A 499 4.26 -7.26 -20.55
C PHE A 499 2.97 -6.90 -21.29
N PRO A 500 2.73 -7.47 -22.49
CA PRO A 500 1.54 -7.14 -23.26
C PRO A 500 0.27 -7.44 -22.47
N SER A 501 -0.63 -6.46 -22.41
CA SER A 501 -1.88 -6.55 -21.68
C SER A 501 -3.08 -6.17 -22.55
N LYS A 502 -4.20 -6.84 -22.32
CA LYS A 502 -5.51 -6.54 -22.91
C LYS A 502 -6.48 -6.13 -21.81
N PRO A 503 -7.48 -5.28 -22.10
CA PRO A 503 -8.56 -5.02 -21.15
C PRO A 503 -9.25 -6.33 -20.74
N VAL A 504 -9.42 -6.50 -19.43
CA VAL A 504 -10.14 -7.62 -18.80
C VAL A 504 -11.30 -7.04 -18.01
N VAL A 505 -12.45 -7.67 -18.12
CA VAL A 505 -13.66 -7.30 -17.38
C VAL A 505 -13.90 -8.29 -16.27
N SER A 506 -14.26 -7.78 -15.09
CA SER A 506 -14.71 -8.57 -13.96
C SER A 506 -16.10 -8.15 -13.51
N HIS A 507 -16.88 -9.12 -13.04
CA HIS A 507 -18.27 -8.93 -12.59
C HIS A 507 -18.32 -8.74 -11.07
N TRP A 508 -19.09 -7.74 -10.65
CA TRP A 508 -19.17 -7.33 -9.25
C TRP A 508 -20.64 -7.27 -8.78
N GLU A 509 -20.90 -6.57 -7.68
CA GLU A 509 -22.25 -6.45 -7.14
C GLU A 509 -23.24 -5.90 -8.20
N ASN A 510 -24.46 -6.42 -8.22
CA ASN A 510 -25.48 -6.14 -9.25
C ASN A 510 -25.07 -6.52 -10.68
N ASP A 511 -24.13 -7.44 -10.83
CA ASP A 511 -23.53 -7.83 -12.12
C ASP A 511 -22.92 -6.64 -12.88
N SER A 512 -22.44 -5.64 -12.14
CA SER A 512 -21.74 -4.49 -12.69
C SER A 512 -20.32 -4.85 -13.14
N LEU A 513 -19.79 -4.10 -14.08
CA LEU A 513 -18.49 -4.35 -14.71
C LEU A 513 -17.41 -3.41 -14.17
N ALA A 514 -16.26 -3.98 -13.82
CA ALA A 514 -15.01 -3.24 -13.64
C ALA A 514 -13.99 -3.65 -14.69
N VAL A 515 -13.18 -2.70 -15.17
CA VAL A 515 -12.26 -2.87 -16.29
C VAL A 515 -10.82 -2.70 -15.83
N ILE A 516 -10.00 -3.74 -16.02
CA ILE A 516 -8.57 -3.74 -15.66
C ILE A 516 -7.74 -3.99 -16.92
N ARG A 517 -6.59 -3.32 -17.03
CA ARG A 517 -5.57 -3.59 -18.05
C ARG A 517 -4.19 -3.54 -17.42
N GLY A 518 -3.50 -4.66 -17.42
CA GLY A 518 -2.26 -4.79 -16.66
C GLY A 518 -2.50 -4.55 -15.17
N PRO A 519 -1.70 -3.72 -14.50
CA PRO A 519 -1.89 -3.37 -13.09
C PRO A 519 -2.85 -2.19 -12.87
N LEU A 520 -3.52 -1.68 -13.91
CA LEU A 520 -4.34 -0.47 -13.85
C LEU A 520 -5.83 -0.77 -13.92
N LEU A 521 -6.58 -0.23 -12.98
CA LEU A 521 -8.03 -0.17 -12.96
C LEU A 521 -8.47 1.09 -13.74
N TYR A 522 -9.45 0.94 -14.62
CA TYR A 522 -9.95 2.01 -15.50
C TYR A 522 -11.30 2.54 -15.03
N ALA A 523 -11.51 3.83 -15.19
CA ALA A 523 -12.72 4.52 -14.80
C ALA A 523 -13.12 5.58 -15.83
N LEU A 524 -14.40 5.91 -15.89
CA LEU A 524 -14.88 7.13 -16.52
C LEU A 524 -14.43 8.33 -15.67
N LYS A 525 -13.60 9.20 -16.24
CA LYS A 525 -13.26 10.48 -15.64
C LYS A 525 -14.43 11.44 -15.78
N ILE A 526 -14.80 12.07 -14.69
CA ILE A 526 -15.88 13.08 -14.65
C ILE A 526 -15.23 14.43 -14.48
N ASP A 527 -15.54 15.37 -15.36
CA ASP A 527 -15.11 16.74 -15.21
C ASP A 527 -15.92 17.43 -14.10
N ALA A 528 -15.29 18.35 -13.40
CA ALA A 528 -15.87 18.96 -12.22
C ALA A 528 -15.71 20.47 -12.18
N LYS A 529 -16.73 21.14 -11.65
CA LYS A 529 -16.58 22.48 -11.10
C LYS A 529 -15.99 22.38 -9.71
N GLU A 530 -14.79 22.90 -9.51
CA GLU A 530 -14.12 22.94 -8.21
C GLU A 530 -14.50 24.24 -7.48
N THR A 531 -14.91 24.11 -6.21
CA THR A 531 -15.06 25.20 -5.26
C THR A 531 -14.07 24.99 -4.11
N ARG A 532 -13.29 26.03 -3.80
CA ARG A 532 -12.31 26.01 -2.71
C ARG A 532 -12.88 26.67 -1.47
N ARG A 533 -12.73 26.00 -0.33
CA ARG A 533 -13.09 26.53 0.98
C ARG A 533 -11.95 26.38 1.96
N THR A 534 -11.93 27.23 2.97
CA THR A 534 -10.96 27.14 4.06
C THR A 534 -11.51 26.26 5.17
N ALA A 535 -10.64 25.71 6.00
CA ALA A 535 -11.11 24.99 7.18
C ALA A 535 -11.89 25.88 8.17
N ALA A 536 -11.62 27.20 8.15
CA ALA A 536 -12.36 28.18 8.96
C ALA A 536 -13.84 28.28 8.58
N ASP A 537 -14.20 27.94 7.32
CA ASP A 537 -15.59 27.95 6.84
C ASP A 537 -16.40 26.75 7.37
N TRP A 538 -15.76 25.78 8.03
CA TRP A 538 -16.42 24.59 8.54
C TRP A 538 -16.39 24.48 10.06
N PRO A 539 -17.55 24.66 10.72
CA PRO A 539 -17.63 24.62 12.18
C PRO A 539 -17.12 23.33 12.83
N ILE A 540 -17.22 22.20 12.11
CA ILE A 540 -16.75 20.89 12.58
C ILE A 540 -15.23 20.84 12.73
N LEU A 541 -14.49 21.59 11.91
CA LEU A 541 -13.02 21.67 11.98
C LEU A 541 -12.54 22.57 13.13
N LYS A 542 -13.37 23.52 13.58
CA LYS A 542 -13.10 24.35 14.77
C LYS A 542 -13.06 23.55 16.06
N ARG A 543 -13.58 22.31 16.07
CA ARG A 543 -13.59 21.41 17.23
C ARG A 543 -12.40 20.46 17.29
N ASP A 544 -11.67 20.30 16.19
CA ASP A 544 -10.42 19.55 16.22
C ASP A 544 -9.36 20.46 16.83
N ALA A 545 -8.87 20.10 18.03
CA ALA A 545 -7.87 20.85 18.81
C ALA A 545 -6.51 21.02 18.10
N SER A 546 -6.38 20.65 16.84
CA SER A 546 -5.24 20.97 15.98
C SER A 546 -5.13 22.47 15.62
N GLY A 547 -6.03 23.27 16.06
CA GLY A 547 -6.10 24.67 16.52
C GLY A 547 -5.67 25.79 15.64
N VAL A 548 -4.85 25.69 14.61
CA VAL A 548 -4.50 26.82 13.75
C VAL A 548 -4.59 26.40 12.30
N VAL A 549 -5.57 26.96 11.64
CA VAL A 549 -5.85 26.72 10.23
C VAL A 549 -4.94 27.60 9.38
N ARG A 550 -3.74 27.09 9.09
CA ARG A 550 -2.81 27.70 8.12
C ARG A 550 -3.00 27.19 6.69
N ASP A 551 -4.03 26.43 6.44
CA ASP A 551 -4.33 25.86 5.14
C ASP A 551 -4.47 26.91 4.04
N VAL A 552 -5.04 28.07 4.36
CA VAL A 552 -5.16 29.20 3.42
C VAL A 552 -3.81 29.82 3.08
N GLU A 553 -2.99 30.10 4.11
CA GLU A 553 -1.67 30.70 3.93
C GLU A 553 -0.73 29.79 3.12
N LEU A 554 -0.91 28.47 3.27
CA LEU A 554 -0.13 27.46 2.55
C LEU A 554 -0.72 27.08 1.18
N GLY A 555 -1.87 27.66 0.79
CA GLY A 555 -2.54 27.33 -0.47
C GLY A 555 -3.06 25.90 -0.53
N MET A 556 -3.53 25.36 0.61
CA MET A 556 -4.05 23.98 0.76
C MET A 556 -5.52 23.98 1.16
N PRO A 557 -6.44 24.48 0.33
CA PRO A 557 -7.85 24.57 0.67
C PRO A 557 -8.51 23.18 0.68
N MET A 558 -9.65 23.10 1.39
CA MET A 558 -10.62 22.04 1.17
C MET A 558 -11.29 22.24 -0.18
N ARG A 559 -11.52 21.16 -0.93
CA ARG A 559 -12.02 21.16 -2.30
C ARG A 559 -13.36 20.46 -2.39
N LEU A 560 -14.35 21.18 -2.86
CA LEU A 560 -15.64 20.63 -3.26
C LEU A 560 -15.64 20.50 -4.78
N MET A 561 -16.21 19.39 -5.29
CA MET A 561 -16.25 19.10 -6.72
C MET A 561 -17.65 18.62 -7.09
N GLU A 562 -18.30 19.35 -7.98
CA GLU A 562 -19.59 19.00 -8.57
C GLU A 562 -19.39 18.52 -10.01
N PRO A 563 -20.03 17.42 -10.44
CA PRO A 563 -19.89 16.93 -11.80
C PRO A 563 -20.44 17.90 -12.83
N THR A 564 -19.70 18.12 -13.91
CA THR A 564 -20.12 18.96 -15.03
C THR A 564 -20.33 18.16 -16.32
N THR A 565 -19.89 16.91 -16.37
CA THR A 565 -20.13 15.98 -17.48
C THR A 565 -21.02 14.83 -17.04
N PRO A 566 -21.78 14.23 -17.97
CA PRO A 566 -22.56 13.02 -17.70
C PRO A 566 -21.69 11.88 -17.19
N TRP A 567 -22.24 11.05 -16.30
CA TRP A 567 -21.49 9.94 -15.70
C TRP A 567 -22.32 8.63 -15.55
N ASN A 568 -23.62 8.68 -15.70
CA ASN A 568 -24.54 7.56 -15.51
C ASN A 568 -24.68 6.72 -16.79
N TYR A 569 -23.64 6.01 -17.18
CA TYR A 569 -23.56 5.20 -18.38
C TYR A 569 -23.65 3.71 -18.09
N ALA A 570 -24.41 2.98 -18.92
CA ALA A 570 -24.36 1.53 -19.07
C ALA A 570 -23.45 1.17 -20.27
N LEU A 571 -22.52 0.23 -20.09
CA LEU A 571 -21.67 -0.22 -21.20
C LEU A 571 -22.45 -1.14 -22.14
N VAL A 572 -22.30 -0.94 -23.45
CA VAL A 572 -22.85 -1.86 -24.45
C VAL A 572 -21.96 -3.11 -24.49
N ALA A 573 -22.56 -4.27 -24.25
CA ALA A 573 -21.87 -5.54 -24.13
C ALA A 573 -22.56 -6.67 -24.90
N ASP A 574 -21.86 -7.79 -25.09
CA ASP A 574 -22.48 -9.02 -25.61
C ASP A 574 -23.40 -9.69 -24.56
N ALA A 575 -24.00 -10.81 -24.93
CA ALA A 575 -24.91 -11.55 -24.03
C ALA A 575 -24.25 -12.07 -22.74
N ALA A 576 -22.92 -12.10 -22.68
CA ALA A 576 -22.13 -12.50 -21.52
C ALA A 576 -21.56 -11.30 -20.75
N GLY A 577 -22.05 -10.08 -21.01
CA GLY A 577 -21.58 -8.87 -20.35
C GLY A 577 -20.13 -8.48 -20.73
N ARG A 578 -19.69 -8.74 -21.96
CA ARG A 578 -18.34 -8.42 -22.42
C ARG A 578 -18.35 -7.26 -23.42
N PRO A 579 -17.99 -6.03 -23.00
CA PRO A 579 -17.83 -4.89 -23.89
C PRO A 579 -16.60 -5.05 -24.80
N SER A 580 -16.65 -4.41 -25.96
CA SER A 580 -15.50 -4.28 -26.85
C SER A 580 -14.75 -2.99 -26.58
N PHE A 581 -13.44 -3.06 -26.39
CA PHE A 581 -12.57 -1.93 -26.14
C PHE A 581 -11.61 -1.66 -27.29
N THR A 582 -11.39 -0.38 -27.58
CA THR A 582 -10.32 0.08 -28.47
C THR A 582 -9.31 0.87 -27.62
N CYS A 583 -8.04 0.46 -27.66
CA CYS A 583 -6.98 1.24 -27.02
C CYS A 583 -6.64 2.47 -27.86
N VAL A 584 -6.63 3.66 -27.24
CA VAL A 584 -6.32 4.95 -27.86
C VAL A 584 -5.19 5.61 -27.08
N GLY A 585 -4.23 6.20 -27.77
CA GLY A 585 -3.07 6.85 -27.16
C GLY A 585 -2.03 5.88 -26.60
N GLU A 586 -0.97 6.44 -26.02
CA GLU A 586 0.16 5.70 -25.47
C GLU A 586 0.59 6.28 -24.11
N GLY A 587 1.33 5.51 -23.32
CA GLY A 587 1.82 5.95 -22.02
C GLY A 587 0.70 6.43 -21.10
N MET A 588 0.87 7.57 -20.46
CA MET A 588 -0.14 8.17 -19.55
C MET A 588 -1.40 8.65 -20.29
N ASP A 589 -1.33 8.89 -21.61
CA ASP A 589 -2.48 9.29 -22.42
C ASP A 589 -3.29 8.11 -22.94
N ARG A 590 -2.90 6.88 -22.58
CA ARG A 590 -3.61 5.67 -22.99
C ARG A 590 -5.00 5.59 -22.36
N ARG A 591 -6.00 5.42 -23.22
CA ARG A 591 -7.42 5.33 -22.87
C ARG A 591 -8.03 4.07 -23.47
N LEU A 592 -9.17 3.69 -22.94
CA LEU A 592 -9.99 2.61 -23.47
C LEU A 592 -11.31 3.20 -23.97
N ALA A 593 -11.47 3.29 -25.28
CA ALA A 593 -12.73 3.69 -25.90
C ALA A 593 -13.70 2.51 -25.89
N VAL A 594 -14.95 2.75 -25.48
CA VAL A 594 -16.01 1.74 -25.36
C VAL A 594 -17.37 2.35 -25.70
N LYS A 595 -18.27 1.56 -26.27
CA LYS A 595 -19.66 1.98 -26.51
C LYS A 595 -20.45 1.94 -25.22
N ALA A 596 -21.22 3.00 -24.96
CA ALA A 596 -22.06 3.15 -23.78
C ALA A 596 -23.34 3.92 -24.12
N VAL A 597 -24.34 3.76 -23.29
CA VAL A 597 -25.61 4.51 -23.35
C VAL A 597 -25.89 5.14 -22.00
N ARG A 598 -26.46 6.32 -21.99
CA ARG A 598 -26.90 6.96 -20.75
C ARG A 598 -28.14 6.26 -20.19
N THR A 599 -28.19 6.09 -18.88
CA THR A 599 -29.31 5.45 -18.21
C THR A 599 -29.59 6.07 -16.84
N SER A 600 -30.85 6.17 -16.48
CA SER A 600 -31.32 6.49 -15.13
C SER A 600 -31.95 5.29 -14.43
N SER A 601 -31.75 4.09 -14.98
CA SER A 601 -32.30 2.83 -14.47
C SER A 601 -32.08 2.66 -12.98
N GLY A 602 -33.07 2.19 -12.27
CA GLY A 602 -33.01 1.97 -10.83
C GLY A 602 -32.77 3.22 -10.00
N GLY A 603 -32.98 4.43 -10.57
CA GLY A 603 -32.72 5.70 -9.89
C GLY A 603 -31.22 6.00 -9.75
N TRP A 604 -30.39 5.50 -10.66
CA TRP A 604 -28.93 5.71 -10.64
C TRP A 604 -28.57 7.18 -10.86
N GLY A 605 -28.38 7.89 -9.76
CA GLY A 605 -28.13 9.32 -9.71
C GLY A 605 -27.58 9.77 -8.35
N LEU A 606 -27.21 11.04 -8.26
CA LEU A 606 -26.84 11.64 -6.98
C LEU A 606 -28.08 11.75 -6.10
N MET A 607 -28.07 11.06 -4.97
CA MET A 607 -29.15 11.09 -4.00
C MET A 607 -28.70 11.70 -2.69
N ARG A 608 -29.51 12.59 -2.13
CA ARG A 608 -29.33 13.11 -0.77
C ARG A 608 -29.68 12.03 0.26
N ARG A 609 -29.15 12.16 1.47
CA ARG A 609 -29.28 11.18 2.55
C ARG A 609 -30.73 10.90 2.95
N ASP A 610 -31.61 11.86 2.83
CA ASP A 610 -33.04 11.80 3.15
C ASP A 610 -33.90 11.17 2.04
N ALA A 611 -33.34 10.95 0.84
CA ALA A 611 -34.05 10.34 -0.27
C ALA A 611 -34.10 8.79 -0.19
N PRO A 612 -35.11 8.11 -0.71
CA PRO A 612 -35.13 6.64 -0.79
C PRO A 612 -34.04 6.11 -1.75
N GLY A 613 -33.47 4.95 -1.46
CA GLY A 613 -32.47 4.29 -2.31
C GLY A 613 -31.00 4.56 -1.92
N ARG A 614 -30.04 3.93 -2.60
CA ARG A 614 -28.59 4.13 -2.44
C ARG A 614 -28.08 5.02 -3.56
N ALA A 615 -27.31 6.06 -3.22
CA ALA A 615 -26.64 6.85 -4.23
C ALA A 615 -25.57 6.02 -4.94
N VAL A 616 -25.53 6.14 -6.26
CA VAL A 616 -24.40 5.74 -7.13
C VAL A 616 -24.03 4.26 -7.14
N ASP A 617 -24.76 3.37 -6.48
CA ASP A 617 -24.65 1.93 -6.75
C ASP A 617 -25.25 1.65 -8.14
N PRO A 618 -24.51 0.97 -9.03
CA PRO A 618 -25.05 0.65 -10.36
C PRO A 618 -26.32 -0.20 -10.25
N PRO A 619 -27.31 0.05 -11.10
CA PRO A 619 -28.49 -0.81 -11.19
C PRO A 619 -28.07 -2.23 -11.61
N ARG A 620 -28.93 -3.19 -11.34
CA ARG A 620 -28.68 -4.60 -11.70
C ARG A 620 -28.61 -4.75 -13.23
N SER A 621 -27.55 -5.35 -13.70
CA SER A 621 -27.32 -5.64 -15.11
C SER A 621 -27.89 -7.02 -15.53
N PRO A 622 -28.26 -7.23 -16.80
CA PRO A 622 -28.31 -6.21 -17.85
C PRO A 622 -29.45 -5.21 -17.61
N VAL A 623 -29.18 -3.93 -17.90
CA VAL A 623 -30.21 -2.88 -17.84
C VAL A 623 -31.21 -3.12 -18.96
N PRO A 624 -32.53 -3.12 -18.70
CA PRO A 624 -33.57 -3.27 -19.75
C PRO A 624 -33.48 -2.17 -20.79
N ALA A 625 -33.64 -2.54 -22.08
CA ALA A 625 -33.58 -1.58 -23.18
C ALA A 625 -34.60 -0.44 -23.05
N VAL A 626 -35.74 -0.70 -22.43
CA VAL A 626 -36.78 0.31 -22.13
C VAL A 626 -36.30 1.43 -21.18
N GLU A 627 -35.27 1.15 -20.36
CA GLU A 627 -34.68 2.11 -19.44
C GLU A 627 -33.46 2.83 -20.02
N VAL A 628 -33.08 2.51 -21.26
CA VAL A 628 -31.99 3.14 -21.99
C VAL A 628 -32.54 4.35 -22.73
N ASN A 629 -32.20 5.55 -22.31
CA ASN A 629 -32.85 6.79 -22.76
C ASN A 629 -32.19 7.44 -23.98
N GLU A 630 -31.04 6.96 -24.46
CA GLU A 630 -30.27 7.65 -25.49
C GLU A 630 -29.58 6.67 -26.48
N LYS A 631 -29.13 7.20 -27.62
CA LYS A 631 -28.33 6.48 -28.60
C LYS A 631 -26.95 6.17 -28.04
N ALA A 632 -26.44 4.99 -28.40
CA ALA A 632 -25.08 4.60 -27.99
C ALA A 632 -24.02 5.60 -28.51
N GLU A 633 -23.20 6.06 -27.60
CA GLU A 633 -22.05 6.90 -27.90
C GLU A 633 -20.72 6.20 -27.50
N THR A 634 -19.60 6.78 -27.82
CA THR A 634 -18.30 6.27 -27.40
C THR A 634 -17.81 7.10 -26.22
N ILE A 635 -17.58 6.44 -25.09
CA ILE A 635 -16.90 7.05 -23.93
C ILE A 635 -15.47 6.54 -23.81
N GLU A 636 -14.62 7.30 -23.12
CA GLU A 636 -13.24 6.94 -22.87
C GLU A 636 -13.01 6.70 -21.39
N LEU A 637 -12.45 5.53 -21.05
CA LEU A 637 -12.02 5.20 -19.72
C LEU A 637 -10.52 5.48 -19.59
N VAL A 638 -10.12 6.01 -18.42
CA VAL A 638 -8.73 6.32 -18.08
C VAL A 638 -8.32 5.56 -16.82
N PRO A 639 -7.02 5.36 -16.54
CA PRO A 639 -6.57 4.84 -15.24
C PRO A 639 -7.15 5.65 -14.08
N ILE A 640 -7.65 4.96 -13.05
CA ILE A 640 -8.25 5.60 -11.86
C ILE A 640 -7.30 6.59 -11.18
N ALA A 641 -5.99 6.35 -11.26
CA ALA A 641 -4.93 7.22 -10.79
C ALA A 641 -4.97 8.64 -11.37
N LEU A 642 -5.61 8.83 -12.53
CA LEU A 642 -5.70 10.09 -13.25
C LEU A 642 -7.04 10.81 -13.05
N THR A 643 -7.86 10.34 -12.09
CA THR A 643 -9.21 10.85 -11.86
C THR A 643 -9.36 11.50 -10.49
N GLN A 644 -10.18 12.55 -10.41
CA GLN A 644 -10.64 13.11 -9.13
C GLN A 644 -12.09 12.70 -8.85
N LEU A 645 -12.99 12.88 -9.81
CA LEU A 645 -14.32 12.29 -9.81
C LEU A 645 -14.39 11.19 -10.87
N ARG A 646 -15.15 10.11 -10.59
CA ARG A 646 -15.10 8.90 -11.40
C ARG A 646 -16.28 7.96 -11.22
N ILE A 647 -16.48 7.12 -12.24
CA ILE A 647 -17.24 5.88 -12.17
C ILE A 647 -16.33 4.72 -12.62
N THR A 648 -16.26 3.68 -11.81
CA THR A 648 -15.44 2.49 -12.03
C THR A 648 -16.29 1.23 -12.22
N PHE A 649 -17.45 1.17 -11.57
CA PHE A 649 -18.42 0.09 -11.74
C PHE A 649 -19.54 0.55 -12.65
N PHE A 650 -19.71 -0.17 -13.74
CA PHE A 650 -20.70 0.17 -14.76
C PHE A 650 -21.78 -0.91 -14.82
N PRO A 651 -23.08 -0.55 -14.87
CA PRO A 651 -24.07 -1.46 -15.40
C PRO A 651 -23.79 -1.69 -16.89
N TRP A 652 -24.38 -2.74 -17.45
CA TRP A 652 -24.26 -3.03 -18.88
C TRP A 652 -25.62 -3.34 -19.50
N THR A 653 -25.70 -3.16 -20.80
CA THR A 653 -26.87 -3.47 -21.64
C THR A 653 -26.46 -4.20 -22.90
N LYS A 654 -27.40 -4.92 -23.49
CA LYS A 654 -27.17 -5.63 -24.77
C LYS A 654 -27.25 -4.69 -25.97
#